data_2055150187d763a994e00b8ae92bf085
#
_entry.id   2055150187d763a994e00b8ae92bf085
#
_cell.length_a   1.000
_cell.length_b   1.000
_cell.length_c   1.000
_cell.angle_alpha   90.00
_cell.angle_beta   90.00
_cell.angle_gamma   90.00
#
_symmetry.space_group_name_H-M   'P 1'
#
loop_
_entity.id
_entity.type
_entity.pdbx_description
1 polymer ?
#
loop_
_entity_poly.entity_id
_entity_poly.type
_entity_poly.pdbx_seq_one_letter_code
_entity_poly.pdbx_strand_id
1 'polypeptide(L)'
;MPHLFLISDEFAELKVNEPDFMDELVSIARIGRSLGVHLILATQKPNGIVNEQIWSNSRFKIALKVSDVSDSNEILHTPDAASISQVGRAYLQVGNNEIYELFQTAYSGAVYSPETKEDGSVDTRIWRINHLGQAELITADLSENVGSDSYADNEKITELDAIVNEIKADAEKENVIIPEKPWLPPLPHKLVTPVIDYHNEWTKPLDLNVPLGMVDVPENQKQAEFDFDFKKAGHTAIYGSQGYGKSSVLQTMAMNLARKDSPEQVQFNLFDFGTNGLIGLSKLPHTIDLVTLNEDKKLKKYIRIIFKEMDKRKVLLTQNEVSTIEQYEDKTGQNLPIIITMIDGFDSVLDTKIQETFYEFYAKLLRDGIPLGIYTISTVLRANSFRSNVSDNIATKMALYLIEDDSLNQILGKDALIAQDIVGRMQVKDEKVHEVQVYLCAAGESDLHRSKELESEIDQMNVEWKGSRPTKVPMLPEHINILDFAKNQIVQERIVQLELPLGCDTETTEIISYDPKKSGYMMILNDTAQQSEYLERTLMFDFKRMGKNVATVMIDLDDKYLNRASEFGRYVGAEDAGNFLQGLNVEMEKRKITGSYKPIFVYVPEAHQLGFKARVSVKDLENILKDGHKYGIYLIFMGNIQAINGAYQDIDKFIKSNISAGTIGTRMSDQNYVKGKFNYSESIVGLDETNFFIDRNAVRIKLVGKWGDTDEQ
;
A
#
# COMPACT_ATOMS: atom_id res chain seq x y z
N MET A 1 12.32 -6.79 -50.31
CA MET A 1 11.34 -6.65 -49.21
C MET A 1 10.36 -7.81 -49.32
N PRO A 2 10.00 -8.48 -48.25
CA PRO A 2 8.94 -9.48 -48.26
C PRO A 2 7.59 -8.82 -48.59
N HIS A 3 6.72 -9.57 -49.27
CA HIS A 3 5.38 -9.11 -49.58
C HIS A 3 4.46 -9.48 -48.41
N LEU A 4 3.60 -8.54 -48.00
CA LEU A 4 2.61 -8.76 -46.96
C LEU A 4 1.22 -9.00 -47.59
N PHE A 5 0.57 -10.09 -47.23
CA PHE A 5 -0.81 -10.40 -47.62
C PHE A 5 -1.73 -10.18 -46.42
N LEU A 6 -2.67 -9.26 -46.52
CA LEU A 6 -3.73 -9.04 -45.60
C LEU A 6 -4.99 -9.75 -46.11
N ILE A 7 -5.45 -10.76 -45.38
CA ILE A 7 -6.64 -11.54 -45.72
C ILE A 7 -7.71 -11.26 -44.68
N SER A 8 -8.83 -10.69 -45.10
CA SER A 8 -10.02 -10.49 -44.29
C SER A 8 -11.13 -11.39 -44.77
N ASP A 9 -11.51 -12.40 -43.96
CA ASP A 9 -12.71 -13.18 -44.19
C ASP A 9 -13.89 -12.49 -43.51
N GLU A 10 -15.02 -12.34 -44.24
CA GLU A 10 -16.21 -11.58 -43.87
C GLU A 10 -15.92 -10.13 -43.44
N PHE A 11 -15.25 -9.39 -44.33
CA PHE A 11 -14.92 -7.97 -44.05
C PHE A 11 -16.16 -7.07 -43.85
N ALA A 12 -17.33 -7.58 -44.14
CA ALA A 12 -18.59 -6.91 -43.86
C ALA A 12 -18.82 -6.67 -42.37
N GLU A 13 -18.45 -7.65 -41.52
CA GLU A 13 -18.50 -7.51 -40.05
C GLU A 13 -17.47 -6.51 -39.54
N LEU A 14 -16.30 -6.46 -40.16
CA LEU A 14 -15.28 -5.48 -39.81
C LEU A 14 -15.75 -4.04 -40.00
N LYS A 15 -16.52 -3.78 -41.11
CA LYS A 15 -17.12 -2.46 -41.37
C LYS A 15 -18.14 -2.05 -40.30
N VAL A 16 -18.85 -3.01 -39.73
CA VAL A 16 -19.87 -2.74 -38.69
C VAL A 16 -19.22 -2.49 -37.32
N ASN A 17 -18.22 -3.29 -37.00
CA ASN A 17 -17.57 -3.25 -35.67
C ASN A 17 -16.52 -2.15 -35.59
N GLU A 18 -15.77 -1.89 -36.68
CA GLU A 18 -14.68 -0.95 -36.74
C GLU A 18 -14.77 -0.07 -38.00
N PRO A 19 -15.74 0.86 -38.06
CA PRO A 19 -15.99 1.67 -39.25
C PRO A 19 -14.80 2.53 -39.69
N ASP A 20 -13.99 3.01 -38.74
CA ASP A 20 -12.82 3.85 -39.02
C ASP A 20 -11.73 3.09 -39.76
N PHE A 21 -11.66 1.75 -39.59
CA PHE A 21 -10.71 0.89 -40.29
C PHE A 21 -10.96 0.79 -41.78
N MET A 22 -12.14 1.12 -42.24
CA MET A 22 -12.50 1.10 -43.67
C MET A 22 -11.71 2.13 -44.49
N ASP A 23 -11.39 3.29 -43.90
CA ASP A 23 -10.59 4.32 -44.57
C ASP A 23 -9.15 3.86 -44.72
N GLU A 24 -8.62 3.12 -43.76
CA GLU A 24 -7.29 2.50 -43.85
C GLU A 24 -7.24 1.41 -44.91
N LEU A 25 -8.27 0.55 -45.02
CA LEU A 25 -8.36 -0.44 -46.08
C LEU A 25 -8.40 0.21 -47.47
N VAL A 26 -9.12 1.31 -47.65
CA VAL A 26 -9.14 2.10 -48.88
C VAL A 26 -7.73 2.62 -49.22
N SER A 27 -7.02 3.14 -48.20
CA SER A 27 -5.66 3.62 -48.35
C SER A 27 -4.71 2.48 -48.77
N ILE A 28 -4.82 1.32 -48.13
CA ILE A 28 -4.02 0.12 -48.49
C ILE A 28 -4.34 -0.36 -49.88
N ALA A 29 -5.60 -0.39 -50.30
CA ALA A 29 -6.01 -0.78 -51.65
C ALA A 29 -5.39 0.15 -52.73
N ARG A 30 -5.25 1.43 -52.41
CA ARG A 30 -4.66 2.45 -53.32
C ARG A 30 -3.17 2.40 -53.47
N ILE A 31 -2.45 2.33 -52.31
CA ILE A 31 -0.96 2.48 -52.30
C ILE A 31 -0.22 1.19 -52.01
N GLY A 32 -0.87 0.16 -51.49
CA GLY A 32 -0.27 -1.08 -51.00
C GLY A 32 0.62 -1.77 -52.06
N ARG A 33 0.20 -1.76 -53.33
CA ARG A 33 0.95 -2.36 -54.41
C ARG A 33 2.40 -1.85 -54.49
N SER A 34 2.60 -0.56 -54.31
CA SER A 34 3.94 0.05 -54.34
C SER A 34 4.80 -0.31 -53.13
N LEU A 35 4.15 -0.69 -52.03
CA LEU A 35 4.78 -1.08 -50.78
C LEU A 35 4.91 -2.60 -50.60
N GLY A 36 4.46 -3.41 -51.60
CA GLY A 36 4.43 -4.86 -51.53
C GLY A 36 3.34 -5.40 -50.60
N VAL A 37 2.29 -4.61 -50.31
CA VAL A 37 1.13 -5.02 -49.51
C VAL A 37 -0.01 -5.41 -50.44
N HIS A 38 -0.56 -6.61 -50.23
CA HIS A 38 -1.63 -7.19 -51.04
C HIS A 38 -2.86 -7.42 -50.11
N LEU A 39 -4.02 -7.08 -50.65
CA LEU A 39 -5.27 -7.17 -49.89
C LEU A 39 -6.20 -8.22 -50.53
N ILE A 40 -6.68 -9.17 -49.73
CA ILE A 40 -7.71 -10.16 -50.12
C ILE A 40 -8.90 -9.96 -49.17
N LEU A 41 -10.02 -9.52 -49.78
CA LEU A 41 -11.25 -9.31 -49.05
C LEU A 41 -12.29 -10.34 -49.45
N ALA A 42 -12.85 -11.09 -48.52
CA ALA A 42 -13.95 -12.00 -48.71
C ALA A 42 -15.21 -11.53 -47.97
N THR A 43 -16.35 -11.77 -48.54
CA THR A 43 -17.65 -11.48 -47.90
C THR A 43 -18.75 -12.31 -48.53
N GLN A 44 -19.75 -12.68 -47.76
CA GLN A 44 -20.97 -13.35 -48.22
C GLN A 44 -22.01 -12.37 -48.74
N LYS A 45 -21.93 -11.09 -48.35
CA LYS A 45 -22.90 -10.03 -48.74
C LYS A 45 -22.16 -8.81 -49.29
N PRO A 46 -21.87 -8.77 -50.59
CA PRO A 46 -21.16 -7.65 -51.17
C PRO A 46 -21.98 -6.36 -51.28
N ASN A 47 -23.31 -6.49 -51.33
CA ASN A 47 -24.21 -5.38 -51.63
C ASN A 47 -24.23 -4.31 -50.51
N GLY A 48 -23.88 -3.07 -50.86
CA GLY A 48 -23.84 -1.91 -49.95
C GLY A 48 -22.71 -1.90 -48.92
N ILE A 49 -21.79 -2.89 -48.98
CA ILE A 49 -20.70 -3.02 -48.03
C ILE A 49 -19.39 -2.54 -48.63
N VAL A 50 -19.13 -2.84 -49.88
CA VAL A 50 -17.89 -2.49 -50.57
C VAL A 50 -17.95 -1.04 -51.06
N ASN A 51 -16.97 -0.23 -50.66
CA ASN A 51 -16.83 1.15 -51.11
C ASN A 51 -16.43 1.17 -52.61
N GLU A 52 -16.98 2.10 -53.40
CA GLU A 52 -16.61 2.29 -54.81
C GLU A 52 -15.11 2.44 -55.02
N GLN A 53 -14.38 3.02 -54.05
CA GLN A 53 -12.94 3.18 -54.12
C GLN A 53 -12.21 1.84 -53.97
N ILE A 54 -12.69 0.91 -53.17
CA ILE A 54 -12.18 -0.44 -53.05
C ILE A 54 -12.43 -1.19 -54.35
N TRP A 55 -13.63 -1.10 -54.90
CA TRP A 55 -14.02 -1.70 -56.19
C TRP A 55 -13.13 -1.23 -57.34
N SER A 56 -12.88 0.05 -57.45
CA SER A 56 -12.07 0.62 -58.51
C SER A 56 -10.57 0.23 -58.45
N ASN A 57 -10.06 -0.04 -57.23
CA ASN A 57 -8.71 -0.47 -57.01
C ASN A 57 -8.52 -2.00 -57.03
N SER A 58 -9.63 -2.77 -56.98
CA SER A 58 -9.61 -4.23 -56.99
C SER A 58 -9.65 -4.74 -58.43
N ARG A 59 -8.48 -5.02 -59.00
CA ARG A 59 -8.37 -5.51 -60.39
C ARG A 59 -8.88 -6.94 -60.54
N PHE A 60 -8.74 -7.78 -59.51
CA PHE A 60 -9.15 -9.20 -59.55
C PHE A 60 -10.41 -9.36 -58.73
N LYS A 61 -11.44 -9.95 -59.33
CA LYS A 61 -12.69 -10.26 -58.68
C LYS A 61 -13.03 -11.74 -58.89
N ILE A 62 -13.36 -12.41 -57.80
CA ILE A 62 -13.73 -13.84 -57.84
C ILE A 62 -15.13 -13.91 -57.22
N ALA A 63 -16.09 -14.42 -57.95
CA ALA A 63 -17.46 -14.64 -57.47
C ALA A 63 -17.78 -16.13 -57.47
N LEU A 64 -17.93 -16.68 -56.26
CA LEU A 64 -18.53 -18.00 -56.07
C LEU A 64 -20.05 -17.87 -56.22
N LYS A 65 -20.77 -18.97 -55.98
CA LYS A 65 -22.27 -18.93 -55.99
C LYS A 65 -22.77 -17.90 -54.99
N VAL A 66 -23.59 -16.99 -55.44
CA VAL A 66 -24.33 -16.03 -54.63
C VAL A 66 -25.83 -16.36 -54.67
N SER A 67 -26.58 -15.92 -53.66
CA SER A 67 -28.03 -16.19 -53.55
C SER A 67 -28.86 -15.38 -54.54
N ASP A 68 -28.49 -14.12 -54.71
CA ASP A 68 -29.25 -13.15 -55.47
C ASP A 68 -28.50 -12.63 -56.72
N VAL A 69 -29.29 -12.32 -57.78
CA VAL A 69 -28.75 -11.69 -58.99
C VAL A 69 -28.15 -10.31 -58.69
N SER A 70 -28.68 -9.60 -57.70
CA SER A 70 -28.13 -8.31 -57.28
C SER A 70 -26.70 -8.41 -56.76
N ASP A 71 -26.38 -9.43 -55.97
CA ASP A 71 -25.06 -9.69 -55.46
C ASP A 71 -24.06 -10.04 -56.59
N SER A 72 -24.53 -10.84 -57.58
CA SER A 72 -23.71 -11.13 -58.77
C SER A 72 -23.43 -9.88 -59.59
N ASN A 73 -24.40 -9.05 -59.78
CA ASN A 73 -24.24 -7.78 -60.49
C ASN A 73 -23.34 -6.79 -59.78
N GLU A 74 -23.35 -6.78 -58.46
CA GLU A 74 -22.46 -5.93 -57.67
C GLU A 74 -21.00 -6.31 -57.87
N ILE A 75 -20.69 -7.62 -57.94
CA ILE A 75 -19.29 -8.10 -58.09
C ILE A 75 -18.85 -8.08 -59.54
N LEU A 76 -19.65 -8.74 -60.45
CA LEU A 76 -19.27 -9.07 -61.82
C LEU A 76 -19.89 -8.17 -62.87
N HIS A 77 -20.87 -7.37 -62.50
CA HIS A 77 -21.76 -6.63 -63.41
C HIS A 77 -22.54 -7.53 -64.40
N THR A 78 -22.68 -8.84 -64.03
CA THR A 78 -23.43 -9.85 -64.77
C THR A 78 -24.24 -10.71 -63.75
N PRO A 79 -25.31 -11.39 -64.16
CA PRO A 79 -26.09 -12.24 -63.28
C PRO A 79 -25.48 -13.65 -63.06
N ASP A 80 -24.33 -13.92 -63.68
CA ASP A 80 -23.83 -15.29 -63.93
C ASP A 80 -23.50 -16.06 -62.61
N ALA A 81 -22.95 -15.38 -61.60
CA ALA A 81 -22.61 -16.04 -60.35
C ALA A 81 -23.85 -16.60 -59.60
N ALA A 82 -25.04 -15.99 -59.79
CA ALA A 82 -26.28 -16.52 -59.20
C ALA A 82 -26.73 -17.84 -59.84
N SER A 83 -26.28 -18.12 -61.07
CA SER A 83 -26.60 -19.34 -61.81
C SER A 83 -25.72 -20.52 -61.50
N ILE A 84 -24.64 -20.36 -60.73
CA ILE A 84 -23.72 -21.42 -60.34
C ILE A 84 -24.46 -22.46 -59.50
N SER A 85 -24.44 -23.70 -59.90
CA SER A 85 -25.05 -24.82 -59.19
C SER A 85 -24.05 -25.73 -58.46
N GLN A 86 -22.81 -25.72 -58.88
CA GLN A 86 -21.73 -26.60 -58.38
C GLN A 86 -20.93 -25.92 -57.27
N VAL A 87 -20.62 -26.68 -56.20
CA VAL A 87 -19.78 -26.19 -55.09
C VAL A 87 -18.36 -25.97 -55.59
N GLY A 88 -17.74 -24.89 -55.16
CA GLY A 88 -16.37 -24.52 -55.55
C GLY A 88 -16.23 -24.00 -56.98
N ARG A 89 -17.36 -23.85 -57.73
CA ARG A 89 -17.33 -23.21 -59.05
C ARG A 89 -17.37 -21.68 -58.85
N ALA A 90 -16.54 -20.97 -59.63
CA ALA A 90 -16.41 -19.52 -59.50
C ALA A 90 -16.13 -18.84 -60.84
N TYR A 91 -16.53 -17.59 -60.96
CA TYR A 91 -16.11 -16.70 -62.05
C TYR A 91 -14.92 -15.84 -61.62
N LEU A 92 -13.89 -15.80 -62.43
CA LEU A 92 -12.76 -14.87 -62.33
C LEU A 92 -13.00 -13.72 -63.35
N GLN A 93 -13.01 -12.49 -62.86
CA GLN A 93 -12.99 -11.29 -63.65
C GLN A 93 -11.71 -10.48 -63.36
N VAL A 94 -10.97 -10.11 -64.39
CA VAL A 94 -9.78 -9.28 -64.28
C VAL A 94 -9.99 -8.02 -65.10
N GLY A 95 -9.74 -6.87 -64.44
CA GLY A 95 -9.94 -5.56 -65.10
C GLY A 95 -11.39 -5.35 -65.58
N ASN A 96 -11.54 -4.64 -66.71
CA ASN A 96 -12.85 -4.45 -67.37
C ASN A 96 -13.09 -5.58 -68.37
N ASN A 97 -13.23 -6.84 -67.89
CA ASN A 97 -13.39 -8.04 -68.71
C ASN A 97 -12.21 -8.38 -69.61
N GLU A 98 -10.97 -8.01 -69.22
CA GLU A 98 -9.77 -8.50 -69.89
C GLU A 98 -9.68 -10.04 -69.84
N ILE A 99 -10.09 -10.61 -68.68
CA ILE A 99 -10.34 -12.03 -68.46
C ILE A 99 -11.70 -12.17 -67.76
N TYR A 100 -12.52 -13.04 -68.29
CA TYR A 100 -13.80 -13.42 -67.71
C TYR A 100 -14.00 -14.91 -67.93
N GLU A 101 -13.67 -15.73 -66.87
CA GLU A 101 -13.60 -17.16 -67.00
C GLU A 101 -14.35 -17.87 -65.86
N LEU A 102 -15.04 -18.94 -66.19
CA LEU A 102 -15.61 -19.86 -65.23
C LEU A 102 -14.62 -20.95 -64.93
N PHE A 103 -14.28 -21.14 -63.64
CA PHE A 103 -13.31 -22.16 -63.24
C PHE A 103 -13.80 -22.98 -62.04
N GLN A 104 -13.17 -24.09 -61.76
CA GLN A 104 -13.38 -24.91 -60.61
C GLN A 104 -12.21 -24.72 -59.64
N THR A 105 -12.49 -24.37 -58.39
CA THR A 105 -11.48 -24.28 -57.34
C THR A 105 -10.97 -25.68 -56.99
N ALA A 106 -9.71 -25.80 -56.61
CA ALA A 106 -9.16 -26.99 -55.99
C ALA A 106 -9.76 -27.16 -54.59
N TYR A 107 -9.84 -28.40 -54.13
CA TYR A 107 -10.30 -28.78 -52.80
C TYR A 107 -9.13 -29.17 -51.94
N SER A 108 -8.80 -28.36 -50.96
CA SER A 108 -7.65 -28.54 -50.07
C SER A 108 -7.94 -29.43 -48.83
N GLY A 109 -9.22 -29.73 -48.56
CA GLY A 109 -9.64 -30.58 -47.44
C GLY A 109 -9.62 -32.06 -47.71
N ALA A 110 -9.07 -32.56 -48.84
CA ALA A 110 -8.88 -33.96 -49.09
C ALA A 110 -7.96 -34.59 -48.07
N VAL A 111 -8.25 -35.85 -47.73
CA VAL A 111 -7.38 -36.60 -46.80
C VAL A 111 -6.05 -36.91 -47.51
N TYR A 112 -4.94 -36.52 -46.86
CA TYR A 112 -3.61 -36.82 -47.37
C TYR A 112 -3.37 -38.33 -47.35
N SER A 113 -3.09 -38.88 -48.53
CA SER A 113 -2.69 -40.27 -48.70
C SER A 113 -1.24 -40.25 -49.29
N PRO A 114 -0.22 -40.57 -48.48
CA PRO A 114 1.11 -40.74 -49.01
C PRO A 114 1.08 -41.89 -50.00
N GLU A 115 1.65 -41.65 -51.19
CA GLU A 115 1.67 -42.49 -52.36
C GLU A 115 1.29 -43.99 -52.09
N THR A 116 0.13 -44.38 -52.54
CA THR A 116 -0.11 -45.81 -52.83
C THR A 116 0.98 -46.22 -53.79
N LYS A 117 1.94 -47.03 -53.34
CA LYS A 117 2.77 -47.84 -54.26
C LYS A 117 1.82 -48.31 -55.36
N GLU A 118 2.14 -48.07 -56.60
CA GLU A 118 1.49 -48.73 -57.71
C GLU A 118 1.58 -50.27 -57.50
N ASP A 119 0.74 -50.78 -56.65
CA ASP A 119 0.34 -52.16 -56.75
C ASP A 119 -0.38 -52.21 -58.08
N GLY A 120 0.19 -52.95 -59.04
CA GLY A 120 -0.35 -53.11 -60.37
C GLY A 120 -1.76 -53.70 -60.40
N SER A 121 -2.67 -53.16 -59.61
CA SER A 121 -4.09 -53.47 -59.63
C SER A 121 -4.68 -52.81 -60.88
N VAL A 122 -4.84 -53.60 -61.88
CA VAL A 122 -5.59 -53.22 -63.08
C VAL A 122 -7.00 -52.81 -62.58
N ASP A 123 -7.43 -51.60 -62.94
CA ASP A 123 -8.82 -51.16 -62.67
C ASP A 123 -9.79 -52.11 -63.33
N THR A 124 -10.40 -53.00 -62.56
CA THR A 124 -11.33 -54.04 -63.04
C THR A 124 -12.77 -53.52 -63.04
N ARG A 125 -13.00 -52.27 -62.78
CA ARG A 125 -14.33 -51.69 -62.79
C ARG A 125 -14.93 -51.68 -64.21
N ILE A 126 -16.09 -52.22 -64.34
CA ILE A 126 -16.80 -52.22 -65.62
C ILE A 126 -17.83 -51.10 -65.62
N TRP A 127 -17.68 -50.21 -66.57
CA TRP A 127 -18.57 -49.08 -66.78
C TRP A 127 -19.44 -49.30 -67.99
N ARG A 128 -20.74 -49.06 -67.88
CA ARG A 128 -21.66 -49.03 -68.99
C ARG A 128 -21.88 -47.58 -69.44
N ILE A 129 -21.73 -47.28 -70.67
CA ILE A 129 -22.10 -46.00 -71.21
C ILE A 129 -23.57 -46.06 -71.58
N ASN A 130 -24.39 -45.21 -70.94
CA ASN A 130 -25.80 -45.10 -71.24
C ASN A 130 -26.04 -44.30 -72.56
N HIS A 131 -27.29 -44.28 -73.01
CA HIS A 131 -27.65 -43.62 -74.24
C HIS A 131 -27.45 -42.08 -74.25
N LEU A 132 -27.14 -41.49 -73.10
CA LEU A 132 -26.81 -40.08 -72.94
C LEU A 132 -25.27 -39.86 -72.92
N GLY A 133 -24.46 -40.92 -73.09
CA GLY A 133 -23.00 -40.84 -73.07
C GLY A 133 -22.39 -40.76 -71.62
N GLN A 134 -23.19 -41.03 -70.60
CA GLN A 134 -22.69 -41.03 -69.21
C GLN A 134 -22.22 -42.40 -68.80
N ALA A 135 -21.11 -42.49 -68.09
CA ALA A 135 -20.59 -43.70 -67.54
C ALA A 135 -21.31 -44.10 -66.25
N GLU A 136 -21.97 -45.25 -66.23
CA GLU A 136 -22.61 -45.87 -65.06
C GLU A 136 -21.77 -47.07 -64.60
N LEU A 137 -21.31 -47.04 -63.34
CA LEU A 137 -20.55 -48.15 -62.76
C LEU A 137 -21.47 -49.36 -62.57
N ILE A 138 -21.18 -50.49 -63.23
CA ILE A 138 -21.96 -51.74 -63.14
C ILE A 138 -21.42 -52.68 -62.04
N THR A 139 -20.14 -52.76 -61.88
CA THR A 139 -19.51 -53.57 -60.85
C THR A 139 -19.38 -52.86 -59.56
N ALA A 140 -19.70 -53.53 -58.44
CA ALA A 140 -19.38 -52.97 -57.12
C ALA A 140 -17.85 -52.78 -57.00
N ASP A 141 -17.45 -51.70 -56.45
CA ASP A 141 -16.04 -51.46 -56.18
C ASP A 141 -15.58 -52.45 -55.09
N LEU A 142 -14.93 -53.50 -55.52
CA LEU A 142 -14.39 -54.52 -54.60
C LEU A 142 -13.11 -54.08 -53.89
N SER A 143 -12.55 -52.94 -54.28
CA SER A 143 -11.35 -52.37 -53.65
C SER A 143 -11.64 -51.73 -52.26
N GLU A 144 -12.91 -51.42 -51.98
CA GLU A 144 -13.28 -50.86 -50.70
C GLU A 144 -13.29 -51.85 -49.52
N ASN A 145 -13.15 -53.16 -49.74
CA ASN A 145 -13.27 -54.20 -48.70
C ASN A 145 -11.97 -54.89 -48.29
N VAL A 146 -10.81 -54.36 -48.69
CA VAL A 146 -9.53 -54.91 -48.23
C VAL A 146 -8.79 -53.83 -47.46
N GLY A 147 -9.14 -53.69 -46.17
CA GLY A 147 -8.32 -52.88 -45.28
C GLY A 147 -9.01 -51.99 -44.29
N SER A 148 -10.30 -52.26 -43.93
CA SER A 148 -10.98 -51.39 -42.95
C SER A 148 -10.96 -51.83 -41.48
N ASP A 149 -10.08 -52.76 -41.11
CA ASP A 149 -9.97 -53.14 -39.68
C ASP A 149 -8.49 -53.22 -39.26
N SER A 150 -7.88 -52.08 -39.01
CA SER A 150 -6.78 -51.95 -38.04
C SER A 150 -5.96 -50.67 -38.20
N TYR A 151 -6.56 -49.51 -38.14
CA TYR A 151 -5.78 -48.35 -37.68
C TYR A 151 -6.67 -47.52 -36.76
N ALA A 152 -6.23 -47.48 -35.54
CA ALA A 152 -6.73 -46.61 -34.48
C ALA A 152 -6.89 -45.16 -34.99
N ASP A 153 -7.77 -44.40 -34.34
CA ASP A 153 -7.99 -42.95 -34.36
C ASP A 153 -6.69 -42.11 -34.43
N ASN A 154 -6.00 -42.17 -35.57
CA ASN A 154 -5.02 -41.17 -35.90
C ASN A 154 -5.79 -40.09 -36.68
N GLU A 155 -5.78 -38.86 -36.19
CA GLU A 155 -6.29 -37.67 -36.85
C GLU A 155 -5.92 -37.71 -38.34
N LYS A 156 -6.94 -37.80 -39.20
CA LYS A 156 -6.74 -37.80 -40.66
C LYS A 156 -6.19 -36.45 -41.07
N ILE A 157 -4.89 -36.35 -41.35
CA ILE A 157 -4.21 -35.17 -41.81
C ILE A 157 -4.74 -34.79 -43.19
N THR A 158 -5.11 -33.54 -43.42
CA THR A 158 -5.54 -33.06 -44.74
C THR A 158 -4.32 -32.84 -45.67
N GLU A 159 -4.56 -32.79 -46.97
CA GLU A 159 -3.53 -32.40 -47.95
C GLU A 159 -2.94 -31.01 -47.63
N LEU A 160 -3.78 -30.08 -47.16
CA LEU A 160 -3.33 -28.78 -46.74
C LEU A 160 -2.34 -28.86 -45.57
N ASP A 161 -2.67 -29.65 -44.52
CA ASP A 161 -1.79 -29.84 -43.38
C ASP A 161 -0.46 -30.48 -43.77
N ALA A 162 -0.50 -31.46 -44.67
CA ALA A 162 0.70 -32.13 -45.19
C ALA A 162 1.62 -31.16 -45.96
N ILE A 163 1.05 -30.33 -46.85
CA ILE A 163 1.78 -29.31 -47.60
C ILE A 163 2.39 -28.26 -46.66
N VAL A 164 1.61 -27.76 -45.69
CA VAL A 164 2.08 -26.74 -44.74
C VAL A 164 3.22 -27.33 -43.89
N ASN A 165 3.09 -28.55 -43.43
CA ASN A 165 4.15 -29.22 -42.64
C ASN A 165 5.43 -29.44 -43.47
N GLU A 166 5.32 -29.82 -44.73
CA GLU A 166 6.49 -29.99 -45.64
C GLU A 166 7.16 -28.61 -45.88
N ILE A 167 6.40 -27.58 -46.19
CA ILE A 167 6.94 -26.20 -46.39
C ILE A 167 7.68 -25.77 -45.14
N LYS A 168 7.13 -26.04 -43.94
CA LYS A 168 7.76 -25.69 -42.68
C LYS A 168 9.07 -26.45 -42.47
N ALA A 169 9.06 -27.74 -42.71
CA ALA A 169 10.26 -28.60 -42.61
C ALA A 169 11.38 -28.16 -43.60
N ASP A 170 11.01 -27.81 -44.81
CA ASP A 170 11.97 -27.31 -45.81
C ASP A 170 12.52 -25.93 -45.43
N ALA A 171 11.66 -25.06 -44.89
CA ALA A 171 12.12 -23.74 -44.43
C ALA A 171 13.13 -23.87 -43.28
N GLU A 172 12.88 -24.77 -42.33
CA GLU A 172 13.81 -25.08 -41.22
C GLU A 172 15.15 -25.67 -41.78
N LYS A 173 15.08 -26.61 -42.72
CA LYS A 173 16.22 -27.26 -43.31
C LYS A 173 17.12 -26.30 -44.13
N GLU A 174 16.50 -25.40 -44.86
CA GLU A 174 17.20 -24.38 -45.68
C GLU A 174 17.57 -23.13 -44.84
N ASN A 175 17.32 -23.10 -43.56
CA ASN A 175 17.53 -21.93 -42.65
C ASN A 175 16.95 -20.63 -43.24
N VAL A 176 15.72 -20.72 -43.74
CA VAL A 176 15.03 -19.53 -44.30
C VAL A 176 14.79 -18.55 -43.17
N ILE A 177 15.20 -17.29 -43.36
CA ILE A 177 14.92 -16.21 -42.42
C ILE A 177 13.42 -15.96 -42.42
N ILE A 178 12.75 -16.36 -41.30
CA ILE A 178 11.33 -16.11 -41.11
C ILE A 178 11.16 -14.60 -40.82
N PRO A 179 10.31 -13.89 -41.60
CA PRO A 179 10.04 -12.49 -41.32
C PRO A 179 9.47 -12.31 -39.91
N GLU A 180 9.84 -11.23 -39.24
CA GLU A 180 9.22 -10.85 -37.99
C GLU A 180 7.72 -10.67 -38.20
N LYS A 181 6.93 -11.11 -37.21
CA LYS A 181 5.47 -10.94 -37.27
C LYS A 181 5.12 -9.45 -37.25
N PRO A 182 4.17 -9.00 -38.08
CA PRO A 182 3.82 -7.58 -38.15
C PRO A 182 3.16 -7.05 -36.88
N TRP A 183 2.74 -7.91 -35.96
CA TRP A 183 2.27 -7.61 -34.63
C TRP A 183 2.73 -8.67 -33.64
N LEU A 184 2.92 -8.23 -32.41
CA LEU A 184 3.29 -9.11 -31.30
C LEU A 184 2.06 -9.83 -30.74
N PRO A 185 2.24 -10.96 -30.06
CA PRO A 185 1.14 -11.58 -29.32
C PRO A 185 0.64 -10.65 -28.22
N PRO A 186 -0.60 -10.81 -27.75
CA PRO A 186 -1.09 -10.03 -26.61
C PRO A 186 -0.17 -10.18 -25.40
N LEU A 187 -0.13 -9.15 -24.55
CA LEU A 187 0.60 -9.21 -23.29
C LEU A 187 0.14 -10.44 -22.47
N PRO A 188 1.06 -11.19 -21.87
CA PRO A 188 0.71 -12.31 -21.00
C PRO A 188 -0.20 -11.88 -19.84
N HIS A 189 -1.08 -12.76 -19.38
CA HIS A 189 -1.97 -12.46 -18.25
C HIS A 189 -1.26 -12.44 -16.90
N LYS A 190 -0.13 -13.14 -16.76
CA LYS A 190 0.64 -13.21 -15.53
C LYS A 190 2.12 -13.10 -15.84
N LEU A 191 2.77 -12.17 -15.19
CA LEU A 191 4.20 -11.95 -15.25
C LEU A 191 4.75 -11.85 -13.83
N VAL A 192 5.94 -12.37 -13.62
CA VAL A 192 6.66 -12.24 -12.35
C VAL A 192 7.78 -11.23 -12.53
N THR A 193 8.05 -10.45 -11.51
CA THR A 193 9.12 -9.46 -11.53
C THR A 193 10.47 -10.11 -11.87
N PRO A 194 11.35 -9.43 -12.63
CA PRO A 194 12.71 -9.87 -12.81
C PRO A 194 13.45 -10.04 -11.49
N VAL A 195 14.42 -10.94 -11.44
CA VAL A 195 15.23 -11.15 -10.25
C VAL A 195 16.14 -9.94 -10.03
N ILE A 196 15.99 -9.28 -8.88
CA ILE A 196 16.83 -8.16 -8.44
C ILE A 196 17.66 -8.67 -7.25
N ASP A 197 18.99 -8.67 -7.41
CA ASP A 197 19.90 -9.09 -6.35
C ASP A 197 20.17 -7.94 -5.39
N TYR A 198 19.40 -7.86 -4.32
CA TYR A 198 19.49 -6.79 -3.32
C TYR A 198 20.86 -6.73 -2.60
N HIS A 199 21.63 -7.81 -2.53
CA HIS A 199 22.98 -7.79 -1.95
C HIS A 199 23.93 -6.84 -2.69
N ASN A 200 23.81 -6.81 -4.01
CA ASN A 200 24.59 -5.92 -4.85
C ASN A 200 23.94 -4.54 -4.94
N GLU A 201 22.61 -4.49 -5.03
CA GLU A 201 21.89 -3.22 -5.23
C GLU A 201 21.99 -2.29 -4.01
N TRP A 202 21.88 -2.79 -2.76
CA TRP A 202 21.96 -1.98 -1.53
C TRP A 202 23.31 -1.26 -1.34
N THR A 203 24.33 -1.59 -2.11
CA THR A 203 25.63 -0.90 -2.11
C THR A 203 25.73 0.24 -3.13
N LYS A 204 24.72 0.37 -3.99
CA LYS A 204 24.67 1.38 -5.05
C LYS A 204 24.06 2.69 -4.59
N PRO A 205 24.27 3.79 -5.31
CA PRO A 205 23.51 5.03 -5.08
C PRO A 205 22.00 4.81 -5.24
N LEU A 206 21.21 5.64 -4.55
CA LEU A 206 19.76 5.65 -4.61
C LEU A 206 19.23 5.67 -6.06
N ASP A 207 18.37 4.70 -6.39
CA ASP A 207 17.72 4.62 -7.70
C ASP A 207 16.21 4.33 -7.54
N LEU A 208 15.40 5.36 -7.61
CA LEU A 208 13.94 5.29 -7.48
C LEU A 208 13.21 4.81 -8.73
N ASN A 209 13.92 4.24 -9.69
CA ASN A 209 13.36 3.64 -10.91
C ASN A 209 13.25 2.12 -10.74
N VAL A 210 12.04 1.56 -10.78
CA VAL A 210 11.79 0.13 -10.53
C VAL A 210 11.01 -0.52 -11.66
N PRO A 211 11.32 -1.78 -12.04
CA PRO A 211 10.52 -2.53 -12.99
C PRO A 211 9.13 -2.79 -12.41
N LEU A 212 8.10 -2.35 -13.13
CA LEU A 212 6.71 -2.50 -12.67
C LEU A 212 5.91 -3.47 -13.53
N GLY A 213 6.24 -3.66 -14.79
CA GLY A 213 5.49 -4.52 -15.68
C GLY A 213 6.09 -4.60 -17.09
N MET A 214 5.30 -5.12 -17.99
CA MET A 214 5.61 -5.13 -19.44
C MET A 214 4.60 -4.26 -20.17
N VAL A 215 5.09 -3.28 -20.91
CA VAL A 215 4.29 -2.35 -21.73
C VAL A 215 4.19 -2.85 -23.16
N ASP A 216 3.01 -2.71 -23.75
CA ASP A 216 2.77 -2.88 -25.18
C ASP A 216 2.77 -1.51 -25.86
N VAL A 217 3.63 -1.36 -26.86
CA VAL A 217 3.79 -0.12 -27.66
C VAL A 217 3.52 -0.47 -29.12
N PRO A 218 2.26 -0.56 -29.54
CA PRO A 218 1.86 -1.01 -30.88
C PRO A 218 2.46 -0.18 -32.00
N GLU A 219 2.64 1.13 -31.80
CA GLU A 219 3.17 2.05 -32.80
C GLU A 219 4.63 1.69 -33.18
N ASN A 220 5.38 1.12 -32.27
CA ASN A 220 6.75 0.71 -32.46
C ASN A 220 6.90 -0.80 -32.64
N GLN A 221 5.78 -1.55 -32.69
CA GLN A 221 5.75 -3.01 -32.73
C GLN A 221 6.68 -3.62 -31.67
N LYS A 222 6.60 -3.12 -30.44
CA LYS A 222 7.52 -3.48 -29.36
C LYS A 222 6.77 -3.74 -28.07
N GLN A 223 7.15 -4.83 -27.41
CA GLN A 223 6.86 -5.04 -26.00
C GLN A 223 8.15 -4.85 -25.21
N ALA A 224 8.10 -4.08 -24.14
CA ALA A 224 9.28 -3.73 -23.35
C ALA A 224 8.98 -3.76 -21.86
N GLU A 225 10.01 -3.81 -21.06
CA GLU A 225 9.89 -3.59 -19.62
C GLU A 225 9.40 -2.16 -19.38
N PHE A 226 8.40 -2.04 -18.48
CA PHE A 226 7.89 -0.76 -18.02
C PHE A 226 8.45 -0.48 -16.64
N ASP A 227 9.32 0.52 -16.60
CA ASP A 227 9.93 1.01 -15.40
C ASP A 227 9.12 2.17 -14.82
N PHE A 228 8.89 2.14 -13.50
CA PHE A 228 8.24 3.22 -12.77
C PHE A 228 9.28 4.05 -12.04
N ASP A 229 9.45 5.29 -12.48
CA ASP A 229 10.34 6.27 -11.86
C ASP A 229 9.56 7.16 -10.88
N PHE A 230 9.74 6.95 -9.58
CA PHE A 230 9.04 7.71 -8.53
C PHE A 230 9.31 9.22 -8.58
N LYS A 231 10.50 9.64 -9.03
CA LYS A 231 10.85 11.05 -9.15
C LYS A 231 10.03 11.73 -10.25
N LYS A 232 9.92 11.09 -11.40
CA LYS A 232 9.14 11.60 -12.53
C LYS A 232 7.65 11.51 -12.29
N ALA A 233 7.21 10.38 -11.72
CA ALA A 233 5.80 10.12 -11.46
C ALA A 233 5.23 11.03 -10.36
N GLY A 234 6.05 11.44 -9.40
CA GLY A 234 5.60 12.24 -8.27
C GLY A 234 4.54 11.54 -7.43
N HIS A 235 3.54 12.29 -6.94
CA HIS A 235 2.40 11.69 -6.26
C HIS A 235 1.51 10.96 -7.25
N THR A 236 1.17 9.71 -6.94
CA THR A 236 0.51 8.79 -7.88
C THR A 236 -0.79 8.22 -7.32
N ALA A 237 -1.80 8.10 -8.18
CA ALA A 237 -3.04 7.39 -7.87
C ALA A 237 -3.27 6.23 -8.82
N ILE A 238 -3.66 5.08 -8.25
CA ILE A 238 -3.98 3.85 -8.96
C ILE A 238 -5.48 3.59 -8.82
N TYR A 239 -6.18 3.70 -9.91
CA TYR A 239 -7.62 3.48 -10.00
C TYR A 239 -7.91 2.03 -10.41
N GLY A 240 -9.00 1.46 -9.93
CA GLY A 240 -9.41 0.13 -10.37
C GLY A 240 -10.53 -0.46 -9.53
N SER A 241 -11.33 -1.31 -10.13
CA SER A 241 -12.38 -2.06 -9.45
C SER A 241 -11.82 -3.04 -8.43
N GLN A 242 -12.67 -3.56 -7.55
CA GLN A 242 -12.25 -4.53 -6.55
C GLN A 242 -11.82 -5.84 -7.22
N GLY A 243 -10.72 -6.45 -6.76
CA GLY A 243 -10.22 -7.72 -7.28
C GLY A 243 -9.24 -7.61 -8.47
N TYR A 244 -9.02 -6.42 -9.05
CA TYR A 244 -8.17 -6.25 -10.24
C TYR A 244 -6.69 -5.96 -9.96
N GLY A 245 -6.24 -6.14 -8.70
CA GLY A 245 -4.81 -6.16 -8.39
C GLY A 245 -4.22 -4.84 -7.86
N LYS A 246 -5.02 -3.85 -7.41
CA LYS A 246 -4.52 -2.60 -6.83
C LYS A 246 -3.47 -2.80 -5.75
N SER A 247 -3.76 -3.62 -4.74
CA SER A 247 -2.82 -3.93 -3.65
C SER A 247 -1.59 -4.67 -4.17
N SER A 248 -1.73 -5.51 -5.21
CA SER A 248 -0.60 -6.21 -5.83
C SER A 248 0.34 -5.24 -6.53
N VAL A 249 -0.17 -4.17 -7.17
CA VAL A 249 0.67 -3.10 -7.74
C VAL A 249 1.50 -2.44 -6.64
N LEU A 250 0.89 -2.08 -5.50
CA LEU A 250 1.62 -1.51 -4.36
C LEU A 250 2.67 -2.48 -3.81
N GLN A 251 2.34 -3.77 -3.69
CA GLN A 251 3.29 -4.79 -3.26
C GLN A 251 4.49 -4.88 -4.21
N THR A 252 4.24 -4.89 -5.52
CA THR A 252 5.31 -4.96 -6.54
C THR A 252 6.20 -3.73 -6.48
N MET A 253 5.62 -2.53 -6.39
CA MET A 253 6.38 -1.28 -6.24
C MET A 253 7.25 -1.30 -4.98
N ALA A 254 6.65 -1.67 -3.82
CA ALA A 254 7.36 -1.70 -2.54
C ALA A 254 8.50 -2.71 -2.55
N MET A 255 8.24 -3.94 -3.04
CA MET A 255 9.25 -5.00 -3.05
C MET A 255 10.40 -4.70 -4.01
N ASN A 256 10.08 -4.22 -5.22
CA ASN A 256 11.14 -3.91 -6.19
C ASN A 256 11.99 -2.72 -5.73
N LEU A 257 11.38 -1.74 -5.07
CA LEU A 257 12.13 -0.65 -4.46
C LEU A 257 12.98 -1.14 -3.27
N ALA A 258 12.42 -2.00 -2.39
CA ALA A 258 13.16 -2.59 -1.28
C ALA A 258 14.31 -3.53 -1.73
N ARG A 259 14.21 -4.13 -2.91
CA ARG A 259 15.30 -4.91 -3.50
C ARG A 259 16.41 -4.02 -4.06
N LYS A 260 16.06 -2.83 -4.59
CA LYS A 260 17.04 -1.91 -5.19
C LYS A 260 17.73 -1.03 -4.16
N ASP A 261 17.01 -0.48 -3.22
CA ASP A 261 17.50 0.53 -2.29
C ASP A 261 17.46 0.00 -0.85
N SER A 262 18.45 0.36 -0.05
CA SER A 262 18.57 -0.07 1.34
C SER A 262 17.60 0.64 2.28
N PRO A 263 17.33 0.11 3.50
CA PRO A 263 16.51 0.78 4.53
C PRO A 263 16.99 2.17 4.97
N GLU A 264 18.26 2.50 4.75
CA GLU A 264 18.79 3.85 5.00
C GLU A 264 18.52 4.81 3.87
N GLN A 265 18.23 4.30 2.65
CA GLN A 265 17.93 5.09 1.46
C GLN A 265 16.43 5.27 1.26
N VAL A 266 15.63 4.22 1.50
CA VAL A 266 14.17 4.25 1.29
C VAL A 266 13.43 3.67 2.48
N GLN A 267 12.34 4.33 2.86
CA GLN A 267 11.46 3.90 3.95
C GLN A 267 9.99 3.98 3.57
N PHE A 268 9.17 3.09 4.14
CA PHE A 268 7.74 3.00 3.81
C PHE A 268 6.86 3.38 4.99
N ASN A 269 5.90 4.29 4.76
CA ASN A 269 4.70 4.44 5.58
C ASN A 269 3.57 3.66 4.91
N LEU A 270 2.97 2.72 5.62
CA LEU A 270 1.91 1.86 5.09
C LEU A 270 0.56 2.16 5.77
N PHE A 271 -0.43 2.55 4.97
CA PHE A 271 -1.81 2.73 5.39
C PHE A 271 -2.67 1.71 4.65
N ASP A 272 -3.13 0.68 5.35
CA ASP A 272 -3.97 -0.37 4.79
C ASP A 272 -5.42 -0.17 5.24
N PHE A 273 -6.20 0.48 4.42
CA PHE A 273 -7.63 0.72 4.63
C PHE A 273 -8.49 -0.23 3.79
N GLY A 274 -7.85 -1.13 3.08
CA GLY A 274 -8.48 -2.15 2.25
C GLY A 274 -8.67 -3.48 3.00
N THR A 275 -8.14 -4.53 2.42
CA THR A 275 -8.34 -5.92 2.86
C THR A 275 -7.06 -6.57 3.38
N ASN A 276 -6.23 -5.85 4.09
CA ASN A 276 -4.93 -6.31 4.60
C ASN A 276 -3.93 -6.67 3.49
N GLY A 277 -4.03 -6.03 2.34
CA GLY A 277 -3.16 -6.27 1.19
C GLY A 277 -1.69 -5.92 1.45
N LEU A 278 -1.42 -4.97 2.35
CA LEU A 278 -0.06 -4.53 2.66
C LEU A 278 0.55 -5.20 3.91
N ILE A 279 -0.20 -6.08 4.60
CA ILE A 279 0.24 -6.64 5.89
C ILE A 279 1.58 -7.38 5.80
N GLY A 280 1.83 -8.09 4.68
CA GLY A 280 3.09 -8.78 4.43
C GLY A 280 4.30 -7.83 4.42
N LEU A 281 4.13 -6.62 3.90
CA LEU A 281 5.17 -5.60 3.82
C LEU A 281 5.53 -4.97 5.18
N SER A 282 4.69 -5.15 6.21
CA SER A 282 4.94 -4.60 7.56
C SER A 282 6.20 -5.15 8.22
N LYS A 283 6.68 -6.31 7.75
CA LYS A 283 7.89 -6.97 8.23
C LYS A 283 9.16 -6.55 7.47
N LEU A 284 9.06 -5.82 6.37
CA LEU A 284 10.23 -5.31 5.62
C LEU A 284 11.12 -4.46 6.52
N PRO A 285 12.45 -4.58 6.40
CA PRO A 285 13.38 -3.73 7.16
C PRO A 285 13.26 -2.25 6.81
N HIS A 286 12.65 -1.91 5.70
CA HIS A 286 12.37 -0.55 5.21
C HIS A 286 11.11 0.05 5.83
N THR A 287 10.20 -0.76 6.38
CA THR A 287 8.88 -0.28 6.83
C THR A 287 8.99 0.43 8.16
N ILE A 288 8.56 1.69 8.20
CA ILE A 288 8.41 2.47 9.42
C ILE A 288 7.30 1.83 10.25
N ASP A 289 6.08 1.80 9.74
CA ASP A 289 4.97 1.08 10.37
C ASP A 289 3.82 0.87 9.38
N LEU A 290 2.88 0.00 9.78
CA LEU A 290 1.61 -0.21 9.10
C LEU A 290 0.47 0.15 10.06
N VAL A 291 -0.55 0.84 9.55
CA VAL A 291 -1.76 1.18 10.29
C VAL A 291 -3.01 0.86 9.49
N THR A 292 -4.02 0.35 10.18
CA THR A 292 -5.35 0.03 9.65
C THR A 292 -6.41 0.99 10.16
N LEU A 293 -7.60 1.00 9.55
CA LEU A 293 -8.73 1.85 9.97
C LEU A 293 -9.20 1.58 11.41
N ASN A 294 -9.02 0.36 11.90
CA ASN A 294 -9.46 -0.02 13.25
C ASN A 294 -8.54 0.53 14.36
N GLU A 295 -7.38 1.07 14.01
CA GLU A 295 -6.36 1.55 14.94
C GLU A 295 -6.37 3.09 15.08
N ASP A 296 -7.51 3.68 15.39
CA ASP A 296 -7.74 5.15 15.46
C ASP A 296 -6.64 5.91 16.24
N LYS A 297 -6.25 5.40 17.40
CA LYS A 297 -5.20 6.02 18.24
C LYS A 297 -3.84 6.00 17.54
N LYS A 298 -3.48 4.86 16.96
CA LYS A 298 -2.22 4.69 16.22
C LYS A 298 -2.19 5.56 14.98
N LEU A 299 -3.31 5.60 14.24
CA LEU A 299 -3.44 6.41 13.02
C LEU A 299 -3.22 7.90 13.31
N LYS A 300 -3.91 8.46 14.31
CA LYS A 300 -3.74 9.87 14.72
C LYS A 300 -2.32 10.18 15.17
N LYS A 301 -1.69 9.25 15.89
CA LYS A 301 -0.30 9.38 16.33
C LYS A 301 0.67 9.32 15.15
N TYR A 302 0.45 8.39 14.22
CA TYR A 302 1.27 8.23 13.03
C TYR A 302 1.24 9.48 12.15
N ILE A 303 0.05 10.05 11.91
CA ILE A 303 -0.11 11.33 11.20
C ILE A 303 0.72 12.44 11.86
N ARG A 304 0.68 12.55 13.20
CA ARG A 304 1.48 13.56 13.91
C ARG A 304 3.00 13.32 13.76
N ILE A 305 3.44 12.08 13.78
CA ILE A 305 4.85 11.72 13.58
C ILE A 305 5.31 12.11 12.17
N ILE A 306 4.50 11.83 11.15
CA ILE A 306 4.82 12.21 9.77
C ILE A 306 4.89 13.75 9.65
N PHE A 307 3.96 14.48 10.25
CA PHE A 307 4.03 15.95 10.27
C PHE A 307 5.27 16.47 10.96
N LYS A 308 5.65 15.90 12.10
CA LYS A 308 6.90 16.27 12.80
C LYS A 308 8.14 16.02 11.93
N GLU A 309 8.17 14.91 11.19
CA GLU A 309 9.27 14.61 10.27
C GLU A 309 9.30 15.62 9.11
N MET A 310 8.14 15.96 8.53
CA MET A 310 8.05 17.02 7.50
C MET A 310 8.57 18.35 8.02
N ASP A 311 8.15 18.76 9.21
CA ASP A 311 8.57 20.04 9.80
C ASP A 311 10.08 20.02 10.13
N LYS A 312 10.61 18.91 10.63
CA LYS A 312 12.05 18.71 10.85
C LYS A 312 12.83 18.88 9.55
N ARG A 313 12.39 18.24 8.46
CA ARG A 313 13.03 18.37 7.14
C ARG A 313 12.97 19.80 6.62
N LYS A 314 11.83 20.49 6.75
CA LYS A 314 11.72 21.92 6.39
C LYS A 314 12.72 22.80 7.14
N VAL A 315 12.88 22.55 8.44
CA VAL A 315 13.88 23.29 9.26
C VAL A 315 15.29 23.00 8.77
N LEU A 316 15.64 21.74 8.49
CA LEU A 316 16.95 21.35 7.96
C LEU A 316 17.24 22.02 6.61
N LEU A 317 16.29 22.02 5.67
CA LEU A 317 16.43 22.66 4.38
C LEU A 317 16.64 24.18 4.55
N THR A 318 15.82 24.82 5.40
CA THR A 318 15.93 26.27 5.67
C THR A 318 17.27 26.64 6.29
N GLN A 319 17.75 25.86 7.28
CA GLN A 319 19.05 26.09 7.95
C GLN A 319 20.23 25.93 6.99
N ASN A 320 20.08 25.12 5.96
CA ASN A 320 21.09 24.90 4.93
C ASN A 320 20.85 25.73 3.66
N GLU A 321 19.86 26.62 3.64
CA GLU A 321 19.56 27.49 2.50
C GLU A 321 19.35 26.73 1.19
N VAL A 322 18.64 25.60 1.24
CA VAL A 322 18.29 24.75 0.10
C VAL A 322 16.79 24.50 0.04
N SER A 323 16.28 24.11 -1.13
CA SER A 323 14.85 23.94 -1.37
C SER A 323 14.40 22.48 -1.43
N THR A 324 15.32 21.57 -1.72
CA THR A 324 15.01 20.12 -1.83
C THR A 324 16.04 19.28 -1.10
N ILE A 325 15.67 18.02 -0.82
CA ILE A 325 16.59 17.10 -0.15
C ILE A 325 17.79 16.73 -1.01
N GLU A 326 17.65 16.65 -2.35
CA GLU A 326 18.79 16.44 -3.23
C GLU A 326 19.83 17.56 -3.09
N GLN A 327 19.37 18.82 -3.07
CA GLN A 327 20.26 19.95 -2.83
C GLN A 327 20.90 19.90 -1.44
N TYR A 328 20.16 19.39 -0.44
CA TYR A 328 20.69 19.20 0.91
C TYR A 328 21.80 18.14 0.92
N GLU A 329 21.58 17.01 0.26
CA GLU A 329 22.57 15.93 0.13
C GLU A 329 23.82 16.41 -0.61
N ASP A 330 23.65 17.11 -1.74
CA ASP A 330 24.76 17.68 -2.52
C ASP A 330 25.60 18.67 -1.69
N LYS A 331 24.93 19.50 -0.87
CA LYS A 331 25.59 20.54 -0.07
C LYS A 331 26.27 19.99 1.18
N THR A 332 25.67 19.01 1.84
CA THR A 332 26.12 18.54 3.18
C THR A 332 26.84 17.21 3.14
N GLY A 333 26.66 16.40 2.08
CA GLY A 333 27.11 15.01 2.00
C GLY A 333 26.33 14.08 2.95
N GLN A 334 25.22 14.54 3.55
CA GLN A 334 24.37 13.73 4.44
C GLN A 334 23.11 13.31 3.69
N ASN A 335 22.86 12.01 3.66
CA ASN A 335 21.67 11.48 3.02
C ASN A 335 20.51 11.41 4.02
N LEU A 336 19.32 11.80 3.52
CA LEU A 336 18.05 11.60 4.20
C LEU A 336 17.26 10.50 3.46
N PRO A 337 16.67 9.52 4.16
CA PRO A 337 15.90 8.49 3.48
C PRO A 337 14.71 9.09 2.72
N ILE A 338 14.47 8.62 1.51
CA ILE A 338 13.22 8.86 0.79
C ILE A 338 12.10 8.12 1.51
N ILE A 339 10.97 8.76 1.71
CA ILE A 339 9.81 8.16 2.36
C ILE A 339 8.71 7.96 1.33
N ILE A 340 8.31 6.71 1.11
CA ILE A 340 7.18 6.35 0.26
C ILE A 340 5.97 6.06 1.14
N THR A 341 4.96 6.91 1.04
CA THR A 341 3.69 6.72 1.76
C THR A 341 2.70 5.99 0.85
N MET A 342 2.39 4.75 1.18
CA MET A 342 1.45 3.91 0.45
C MET A 342 0.11 3.84 1.17
N ILE A 343 -0.98 4.14 0.46
CA ILE A 343 -2.34 4.14 0.99
C ILE A 343 -3.18 3.18 0.14
N ASP A 344 -3.50 2.01 0.69
CA ASP A 344 -4.38 1.06 0.02
C ASP A 344 -5.84 1.25 0.46
N GLY A 345 -6.73 1.44 -0.51
CA GLY A 345 -8.16 1.61 -0.26
C GLY A 345 -8.55 2.97 0.34
N PHE A 346 -8.05 4.08 -0.21
CA PHE A 346 -8.35 5.45 0.25
C PHE A 346 -9.85 5.72 0.41
N ASP A 347 -10.71 5.16 -0.45
CA ASP A 347 -12.16 5.34 -0.38
C ASP A 347 -12.76 4.91 0.97
N SER A 348 -12.17 3.94 1.64
CA SER A 348 -12.67 3.42 2.91
C SER A 348 -12.58 4.44 4.06
N VAL A 349 -11.79 5.49 3.92
CA VAL A 349 -11.69 6.57 4.92
C VAL A 349 -12.87 7.55 4.82
N LEU A 350 -13.51 7.65 3.63
CA LEU A 350 -14.46 8.71 3.31
C LEU A 350 -15.72 8.71 4.18
N ASP A 351 -16.11 7.55 4.71
CA ASP A 351 -17.31 7.39 5.52
C ASP A 351 -16.98 7.24 7.03
N THR A 352 -15.78 7.64 7.45
CA THR A 352 -15.31 7.48 8.83
C THR A 352 -15.25 8.81 9.59
N LYS A 353 -15.18 8.73 10.93
CA LYS A 353 -15.02 9.91 11.80
C LYS A 353 -13.67 10.63 11.61
N ILE A 354 -12.69 9.96 11.02
CA ILE A 354 -11.35 10.50 10.78
C ILE A 354 -11.19 11.12 9.40
N GLN A 355 -12.23 11.07 8.56
CA GLN A 355 -12.20 11.55 7.18
C GLN A 355 -11.54 12.92 7.03
N GLU A 356 -12.02 13.94 7.73
CA GLU A 356 -11.49 15.30 7.59
C GLU A 356 -10.03 15.41 8.03
N THR A 357 -9.67 14.78 9.17
CA THR A 357 -8.29 14.76 9.68
C THR A 357 -7.34 14.08 8.68
N PHE A 358 -7.80 12.96 8.08
CA PHE A 358 -7.01 12.25 7.10
C PHE A 358 -6.90 13.02 5.77
N TYR A 359 -7.97 13.69 5.37
CA TYR A 359 -7.97 14.54 4.17
C TYR A 359 -6.99 15.72 4.30
N GLU A 360 -6.99 16.40 5.45
CA GLU A 360 -6.03 17.48 5.75
C GLU A 360 -4.58 16.97 5.72
N PHE A 361 -4.36 15.81 6.33
CA PHE A 361 -3.06 15.15 6.29
C PHE A 361 -2.62 14.85 4.86
N TYR A 362 -3.49 14.18 4.09
CA TYR A 362 -3.20 13.78 2.73
C TYR A 362 -2.95 14.97 1.82
N ALA A 363 -3.80 16.01 1.87
CA ALA A 363 -3.64 17.24 1.11
C ALA A 363 -2.31 17.96 1.42
N LYS A 364 -1.90 18.01 2.70
CA LYS A 364 -0.61 18.59 3.10
C LYS A 364 0.56 17.76 2.59
N LEU A 365 0.44 16.44 2.63
CA LEU A 365 1.46 15.53 2.14
C LEU A 365 1.69 15.69 0.62
N LEU A 366 0.60 15.75 -0.15
CA LEU A 366 0.66 15.96 -1.59
C LEU A 366 1.22 17.33 -1.98
N ARG A 367 0.91 18.38 -1.22
CA ARG A 367 1.38 19.73 -1.53
C ARG A 367 2.86 19.94 -1.20
N ASP A 368 3.31 19.43 -0.05
CA ASP A 368 4.60 19.77 0.55
C ASP A 368 5.63 18.62 0.48
N GLY A 369 5.22 17.40 0.11
CA GLY A 369 6.01 16.19 0.29
C GLY A 369 7.22 16.05 -0.64
N ILE A 370 7.04 16.26 -1.93
CA ILE A 370 8.08 15.99 -2.94
C ILE A 370 9.41 16.70 -2.64
N PRO A 371 9.45 18.01 -2.35
CA PRO A 371 10.70 18.68 -2.01
C PRO A 371 11.38 18.14 -0.75
N LEU A 372 10.58 17.51 0.13
CA LEU A 372 11.05 16.88 1.37
C LEU A 372 11.43 15.40 1.16
N GLY A 373 11.40 14.88 -0.07
CA GLY A 373 11.66 13.47 -0.37
C GLY A 373 10.56 12.52 0.13
N ILE A 374 9.31 12.99 0.16
CA ILE A 374 8.16 12.19 0.58
C ILE A 374 7.21 12.04 -0.60
N TYR A 375 7.10 10.83 -1.12
CA TYR A 375 6.22 10.48 -2.23
C TYR A 375 5.00 9.71 -1.72
N THR A 376 3.90 9.83 -2.43
CA THR A 376 2.63 9.20 -2.03
C THR A 376 2.05 8.40 -3.19
N ILE A 377 1.64 7.17 -2.92
CA ILE A 377 0.92 6.31 -3.84
C ILE A 377 -0.37 5.87 -3.17
N SER A 378 -1.50 6.10 -3.82
CA SER A 378 -2.83 5.76 -3.28
C SER A 378 -3.61 4.90 -4.24
N THR A 379 -4.31 3.90 -3.72
CA THR A 379 -5.30 3.15 -4.51
C THR A 379 -6.71 3.63 -4.23
N VAL A 380 -7.51 3.74 -5.28
CA VAL A 380 -8.90 4.20 -5.23
C VAL A 380 -9.80 3.37 -6.13
N LEU A 381 -11.11 3.38 -5.83
CA LEU A 381 -12.12 2.60 -6.56
C LEU A 381 -12.74 3.37 -7.73
N ARG A 382 -12.86 4.70 -7.62
CA ARG A 382 -13.65 5.53 -8.55
C ARG A 382 -12.89 6.77 -8.99
N ALA A 383 -13.18 7.27 -10.17
CA ALA A 383 -12.57 8.48 -10.72
C ALA A 383 -12.76 9.73 -9.83
N ASN A 384 -13.90 9.81 -9.12
CA ASN A 384 -14.28 10.93 -8.29
C ASN A 384 -14.01 10.75 -6.79
N SER A 385 -13.16 9.78 -6.42
CA SER A 385 -12.79 9.51 -5.01
C SER A 385 -12.07 10.69 -4.35
N PHE A 386 -11.35 11.48 -5.12
CA PHE A 386 -10.65 12.66 -4.63
C PHE A 386 -11.41 13.95 -4.87
N ARG A 387 -11.39 14.85 -3.89
CA ARG A 387 -11.80 16.25 -4.08
C ARG A 387 -10.80 16.95 -5.01
N SER A 388 -11.23 18.00 -5.75
CA SER A 388 -10.39 18.69 -6.73
C SER A 388 -9.06 19.17 -6.17
N ASN A 389 -9.06 19.75 -4.98
CA ASN A 389 -7.85 20.26 -4.30
C ASN A 389 -6.79 19.17 -4.01
N VAL A 390 -7.20 17.90 -3.97
CA VAL A 390 -6.31 16.74 -3.81
C VAL A 390 -5.92 16.20 -5.18
N SER A 391 -6.90 16.00 -6.07
CA SER A 391 -6.69 15.47 -7.41
C SER A 391 -5.69 16.28 -8.24
N ASP A 392 -5.69 17.62 -8.07
CA ASP A 392 -4.81 18.54 -8.81
C ASP A 392 -3.32 18.41 -8.41
N ASN A 393 -3.04 17.83 -7.24
CA ASN A 393 -1.68 17.57 -6.76
C ASN A 393 -1.18 16.15 -7.08
N ILE A 394 -2.00 15.31 -7.71
CA ILE A 394 -1.63 13.96 -8.15
C ILE A 394 -1.13 14.07 -9.60
N ALA A 395 0.17 13.92 -9.77
CA ALA A 395 0.82 14.09 -11.07
C ALA A 395 0.58 12.90 -12.00
N THR A 396 0.64 11.69 -11.47
CA THR A 396 0.50 10.45 -12.25
C THR A 396 -0.77 9.69 -11.88
N LYS A 397 -1.55 9.31 -12.89
CA LYS A 397 -2.75 8.50 -12.75
C LYS A 397 -2.60 7.24 -13.57
N MET A 398 -2.86 6.10 -12.95
CA MET A 398 -2.83 4.77 -13.57
C MET A 398 -4.19 4.11 -13.38
N ALA A 399 -4.68 3.39 -14.36
CA ALA A 399 -5.98 2.74 -14.28
C ALA A 399 -5.89 1.26 -14.61
N LEU A 400 -6.25 0.41 -13.66
CA LEU A 400 -6.62 -0.98 -13.86
C LEU A 400 -8.06 -1.04 -14.40
N TYR A 401 -8.58 -2.25 -14.61
CA TYR A 401 -9.96 -2.41 -15.06
C TYR A 401 -10.97 -1.66 -14.18
N LEU A 402 -11.84 -0.92 -14.82
CA LEU A 402 -12.99 -0.23 -14.22
C LEU A 402 -14.27 -0.68 -14.93
N ILE A 403 -15.34 -0.89 -14.16
CA ILE A 403 -16.62 -1.39 -14.70
C ILE A 403 -17.31 -0.33 -15.58
N GLU A 404 -17.08 0.95 -15.29
CA GLU A 404 -17.67 2.06 -16.02
C GLU A 404 -16.66 2.61 -17.03
N ASP A 405 -16.91 2.43 -18.33
CA ASP A 405 -16.00 2.88 -19.40
C ASP A 405 -15.74 4.40 -19.39
N ASP A 406 -16.74 5.21 -19.07
CA ASP A 406 -16.59 6.67 -18.94
C ASP A 406 -15.60 7.08 -17.87
N SER A 407 -15.37 6.24 -16.85
CA SER A 407 -14.41 6.52 -15.77
C SER A 407 -12.98 6.53 -16.27
N LEU A 408 -12.60 5.70 -17.24
CA LEU A 408 -11.26 5.70 -17.84
C LEU A 408 -10.98 7.03 -18.56
N ASN A 409 -11.95 7.53 -19.31
CA ASN A 409 -11.84 8.82 -19.99
C ASN A 409 -11.71 9.99 -19.00
N GLN A 410 -12.31 9.92 -17.82
CA GLN A 410 -12.17 10.94 -16.78
C GLN A 410 -10.76 10.90 -16.13
N ILE A 411 -10.15 9.72 -16.03
CA ILE A 411 -8.86 9.52 -15.38
C ILE A 411 -7.71 9.80 -16.34
N LEU A 412 -7.73 9.19 -17.54
CA LEU A 412 -6.63 9.19 -18.50
C LEU A 412 -6.85 10.15 -19.68
N GLY A 413 -8.08 10.64 -19.88
CA GLY A 413 -8.46 11.50 -20.99
C GLY A 413 -9.05 10.72 -22.15
N LYS A 414 -9.36 11.42 -23.25
CA LYS A 414 -10.08 10.87 -24.41
C LYS A 414 -9.33 9.76 -25.18
N ASP A 415 -8.03 9.63 -24.92
CA ASP A 415 -7.17 8.62 -25.55
C ASP A 415 -7.12 7.31 -24.76
N ALA A 416 -7.96 7.17 -23.71
CA ALA A 416 -8.06 5.94 -22.94
C ALA A 416 -8.44 4.76 -23.85
N LEU A 417 -7.75 3.63 -23.66
CA LEU A 417 -8.02 2.40 -24.42
C LEU A 417 -9.23 1.66 -23.84
N ILE A 418 -9.83 0.77 -24.63
CA ILE A 418 -10.92 -0.08 -24.14
C ILE A 418 -10.44 -0.91 -22.96
N ALA A 419 -11.21 -0.91 -21.85
CA ALA A 419 -10.87 -1.66 -20.67
C ALA A 419 -10.85 -3.17 -20.93
N GLN A 420 -9.75 -3.83 -20.61
CA GLN A 420 -9.68 -5.29 -20.68
C GLN A 420 -9.95 -5.90 -19.30
N ASP A 421 -10.88 -6.86 -19.23
CA ASP A 421 -11.22 -7.61 -18.00
C ASP A 421 -10.10 -8.64 -17.66
N ILE A 422 -8.90 -8.11 -17.39
CA ILE A 422 -7.71 -8.90 -17.06
C ILE A 422 -7.11 -8.35 -15.78
N VAL A 423 -6.90 -9.22 -14.80
CA VAL A 423 -6.28 -8.85 -13.52
C VAL A 423 -4.83 -8.40 -13.74
N GLY A 424 -4.48 -7.24 -13.19
CA GLY A 424 -3.15 -6.64 -13.34
C GLY A 424 -2.89 -5.97 -14.68
N ARG A 425 -3.88 -5.93 -15.59
CA ARG A 425 -3.79 -5.13 -16.81
C ARG A 425 -4.10 -3.68 -16.47
N MET A 426 -3.14 -2.83 -16.71
CA MET A 426 -3.16 -1.41 -16.32
C MET A 426 -2.95 -0.53 -17.54
N GLN A 427 -3.62 0.61 -17.58
CA GLN A 427 -3.34 1.67 -18.54
C GLN A 427 -2.57 2.79 -17.86
N VAL A 428 -1.52 3.25 -18.53
CA VAL A 428 -0.66 4.34 -18.08
C VAL A 428 -0.57 5.37 -19.20
N LYS A 429 -0.64 6.63 -18.83
CA LYS A 429 -0.50 7.75 -19.77
C LYS A 429 0.85 8.42 -19.58
N ASP A 430 1.64 8.40 -20.63
CA ASP A 430 2.79 9.30 -20.81
C ASP A 430 2.41 10.33 -21.90
N GLU A 431 2.99 10.31 -23.08
CA GLU A 431 2.50 11.09 -24.23
C GLU A 431 1.20 10.49 -24.79
N LYS A 432 1.14 9.16 -24.83
CA LYS A 432 -0.03 8.35 -25.20
C LYS A 432 -0.40 7.39 -24.09
N VAL A 433 -1.59 6.82 -24.18
CA VAL A 433 -2.03 5.76 -23.27
C VAL A 433 -1.53 4.42 -23.80
N HIS A 434 -0.83 3.67 -22.94
CA HIS A 434 -0.35 2.32 -23.24
C HIS A 434 -0.86 1.32 -22.20
N GLU A 435 -1.00 0.07 -22.65
CA GLU A 435 -1.30 -1.04 -21.76
C GLU A 435 -0.03 -1.61 -21.13
N VAL A 436 -0.11 -1.90 -19.85
CA VAL A 436 0.95 -2.52 -19.05
C VAL A 436 0.40 -3.72 -18.32
N GLN A 437 1.01 -4.89 -18.50
CA GLN A 437 0.77 -6.02 -17.58
C GLN A 437 1.72 -5.90 -16.40
N VAL A 438 1.15 -5.65 -15.23
CA VAL A 438 1.92 -5.46 -13.99
C VAL A 438 2.54 -6.79 -13.54
N TYR A 439 3.77 -6.74 -13.06
CA TYR A 439 4.43 -7.89 -12.46
C TYR A 439 3.82 -8.28 -11.13
N LEU A 440 3.82 -9.56 -10.84
CA LEU A 440 3.63 -10.10 -9.50
C LEU A 440 4.96 -10.01 -8.75
N CYS A 441 4.94 -9.54 -7.52
CA CYS A 441 6.15 -9.33 -6.71
C CYS A 441 6.89 -10.62 -6.33
N ALA A 442 6.22 -11.77 -6.38
CA ALA A 442 6.79 -13.09 -6.11
C ALA A 442 6.19 -14.16 -7.03
N ALA A 443 6.93 -15.24 -7.28
CA ALA A 443 6.46 -16.38 -8.03
C ALA A 443 5.50 -17.24 -7.18
N GLY A 444 4.60 -17.96 -7.83
CA GLY A 444 3.70 -18.92 -7.19
C GLY A 444 2.39 -19.10 -7.92
N GLU A 445 1.86 -20.33 -7.88
CA GLU A 445 0.62 -20.69 -8.56
C GLU A 445 -0.62 -20.10 -7.88
N SER A 446 -0.59 -19.93 -6.55
CA SER A 446 -1.68 -19.38 -5.74
C SER A 446 -1.22 -18.18 -4.92
N ASP A 447 -2.19 -17.36 -4.46
CA ASP A 447 -1.92 -16.21 -3.60
C ASP A 447 -1.23 -16.60 -2.29
N LEU A 448 -1.62 -17.74 -1.73
CA LEU A 448 -0.99 -18.27 -0.51
C LEU A 448 0.49 -18.64 -0.74
N HIS A 449 0.79 -19.23 -1.91
CA HIS A 449 2.16 -19.61 -2.26
C HIS A 449 3.02 -18.35 -2.44
N ARG A 450 2.50 -17.35 -3.17
CA ARG A 450 3.18 -16.05 -3.36
C ARG A 450 3.44 -15.34 -2.04
N SER A 451 2.47 -15.37 -1.12
CA SER A 451 2.63 -14.75 0.21
C SER A 451 3.73 -15.42 1.03
N LYS A 452 3.88 -16.76 0.94
CA LYS A 452 4.95 -17.49 1.63
C LYS A 452 6.33 -17.18 1.05
N GLU A 453 6.44 -17.14 -0.28
CA GLU A 453 7.70 -16.76 -0.95
C GLU A 453 8.11 -15.34 -0.57
N LEU A 454 7.14 -14.41 -0.58
CA LEU A 454 7.35 -13.04 -0.15
C LEU A 454 7.82 -12.94 1.31
N GLU A 455 7.17 -13.67 2.23
CA GLU A 455 7.55 -13.72 3.64
C GLU A 455 8.96 -14.28 3.82
N SER A 456 9.31 -15.35 3.10
CA SER A 456 10.64 -15.95 3.13
C SER A 456 11.73 -14.96 2.68
N GLU A 457 11.49 -14.24 1.59
CA GLU A 457 12.43 -13.22 1.10
C GLU A 457 12.59 -12.05 2.08
N ILE A 458 11.49 -11.57 2.65
CA ILE A 458 11.51 -10.51 3.67
C ILE A 458 12.30 -10.95 4.92
N ASP A 459 12.12 -12.20 5.35
CA ASP A 459 12.88 -12.74 6.49
C ASP A 459 14.38 -12.80 6.19
N GLN A 460 14.77 -13.18 4.97
CA GLN A 460 16.17 -13.14 4.53
C GLN A 460 16.72 -11.71 4.53
N MET A 461 16.02 -10.74 3.96
CA MET A 461 16.39 -9.32 4.01
C MET A 461 16.58 -8.82 5.45
N ASN A 462 15.71 -9.26 6.38
CA ASN A 462 15.83 -8.91 7.80
C ASN A 462 17.04 -9.52 8.49
N VAL A 463 17.45 -10.72 8.10
CA VAL A 463 18.67 -11.36 8.64
C VAL A 463 19.93 -10.68 8.13
N GLU A 464 19.94 -10.25 6.89
CA GLU A 464 21.11 -9.69 6.22
C GLU A 464 21.32 -8.22 6.54
N TRP A 465 20.26 -7.44 6.68
CA TRP A 465 20.39 -6.03 7.00
C TRP A 465 20.90 -5.79 8.42
N LYS A 466 22.09 -5.19 8.54
CA LYS A 466 22.75 -4.86 9.82
C LYS A 466 22.83 -3.37 10.11
N GLY A 467 22.40 -2.53 9.15
CA GLY A 467 22.37 -1.07 9.29
C GLY A 467 21.22 -0.57 10.17
N SER A 468 21.05 0.74 10.19
CA SER A 468 19.94 1.37 10.92
C SER A 468 18.59 1.02 10.30
N ARG A 469 17.56 0.95 11.15
CA ARG A 469 16.18 0.68 10.73
C ARG A 469 15.29 1.86 11.11
N PRO A 470 14.22 2.11 10.36
CA PRO A 470 13.23 3.09 10.76
C PRO A 470 12.61 2.74 12.11
N THR A 471 12.31 3.78 12.90
CA THR A 471 11.66 3.61 14.20
C THR A 471 10.16 3.47 14.02
N LYS A 472 9.59 2.38 14.56
CA LYS A 472 8.15 2.16 14.55
C LYS A 472 7.41 3.22 15.37
N VAL A 473 6.14 3.41 15.06
CA VAL A 473 5.25 4.28 15.85
C VAL A 473 5.17 3.72 17.28
N PRO A 474 5.68 4.46 18.28
CA PRO A 474 5.72 3.95 19.64
C PRO A 474 4.30 3.86 20.20
N MET A 475 3.83 2.67 20.54
CA MET A 475 2.51 2.43 21.11
C MET A 475 2.63 1.79 22.47
N LEU A 476 1.86 2.31 23.43
CA LEU A 476 1.73 1.70 24.74
C LEU A 476 0.68 0.59 24.72
N PRO A 477 0.85 -0.49 25.48
CA PRO A 477 -0.18 -1.49 25.67
C PRO A 477 -1.44 -0.87 26.27
N GLU A 478 -2.58 -1.53 26.12
CA GLU A 478 -3.84 -1.06 26.69
C GLU A 478 -3.74 -0.90 28.20
N HIS A 479 -3.05 -1.81 28.87
CA HIS A 479 -2.75 -1.74 30.32
C HIS A 479 -1.26 -1.99 30.54
N ILE A 480 -0.63 -1.14 31.38
CA ILE A 480 0.76 -1.33 31.78
C ILE A 480 0.77 -2.10 33.11
N ASN A 481 1.26 -3.34 33.07
CA ASN A 481 1.41 -4.14 34.29
C ASN A 481 2.56 -3.61 35.14
N ILE A 482 2.35 -3.45 36.45
CA ILE A 482 3.35 -2.89 37.37
C ILE A 482 4.60 -3.77 37.49
N LEU A 483 4.45 -5.09 37.43
CA LEU A 483 5.58 -6.02 37.55
C LEU A 483 6.47 -5.94 36.28
N ASP A 484 5.86 -5.81 35.11
CA ASP A 484 6.63 -5.67 33.87
C ASP A 484 7.24 -4.28 33.76
N PHE A 485 6.54 -3.24 34.17
CA PHE A 485 7.09 -1.89 34.30
C PHE A 485 8.31 -1.89 35.22
N ALA A 486 8.23 -2.57 36.34
CA ALA A 486 9.30 -2.66 37.33
C ALA A 486 10.53 -3.47 36.84
N LYS A 487 10.36 -4.41 35.91
CA LYS A 487 11.50 -5.15 35.29
C LYS A 487 12.26 -4.29 34.31
N ASN A 488 11.68 -3.19 33.84
CA ASN A 488 12.36 -2.30 32.91
C ASN A 488 13.64 -1.72 33.50
N GLN A 489 14.75 -1.82 32.81
CA GLN A 489 16.06 -1.37 33.28
C GLN A 489 16.07 0.11 33.66
N ILE A 490 15.41 0.98 32.84
CA ILE A 490 15.33 2.42 33.11
C ILE A 490 14.60 2.67 34.44
N VAL A 491 13.50 1.96 34.70
CA VAL A 491 12.75 2.07 35.97
C VAL A 491 13.67 1.70 37.15
N GLN A 492 14.44 0.63 37.02
CA GLN A 492 15.37 0.20 38.07
C GLN A 492 16.46 1.25 38.32
N GLU A 493 17.05 1.78 37.26
CA GLU A 493 18.07 2.85 37.35
C GLU A 493 17.50 4.10 38.04
N ARG A 494 16.29 4.52 37.68
CA ARG A 494 15.62 5.68 38.27
C ARG A 494 15.35 5.50 39.76
N ILE A 495 14.85 4.33 40.17
CA ILE A 495 14.65 4.00 41.59
C ILE A 495 15.96 4.04 42.39
N VAL A 496 17.07 3.52 41.85
CA VAL A 496 18.39 3.60 42.50
C VAL A 496 18.83 5.06 42.65
N GLN A 497 18.47 5.93 41.71
CA GLN A 497 18.74 7.37 41.77
C GLN A 497 17.77 8.13 42.71
N LEU A 498 16.82 7.45 43.36
CA LEU A 498 15.77 8.00 44.20
C LEU A 498 14.73 8.81 43.43
N GLU A 499 14.58 8.58 42.14
CA GLU A 499 13.50 9.10 41.35
C GLU A 499 12.26 8.20 41.48
N LEU A 500 11.06 8.76 41.24
CA LEU A 500 9.80 8.04 41.31
C LEU A 500 9.24 7.88 39.89
N PRO A 501 9.38 6.70 39.25
CA PRO A 501 8.77 6.40 37.97
C PRO A 501 7.25 6.35 38.06
N LEU A 502 6.53 7.26 37.39
CA LEU A 502 5.07 7.40 37.51
C LEU A 502 4.26 6.72 36.42
N GLY A 503 4.88 6.50 35.25
CA GLY A 503 4.22 5.94 34.09
C GLY A 503 5.01 6.19 32.81
N CYS A 504 4.33 6.05 31.67
CA CYS A 504 4.93 6.24 30.36
C CYS A 504 4.26 7.41 29.62
N ASP A 505 5.06 8.24 28.97
CA ASP A 505 4.58 9.28 28.06
C ASP A 505 3.71 8.65 26.95
N THR A 506 2.51 9.17 26.75
CA THR A 506 1.58 8.61 25.74
C THR A 506 2.05 8.85 24.31
N GLU A 507 2.92 9.83 24.04
CA GLU A 507 3.45 10.15 22.73
C GLU A 507 4.78 9.40 22.43
N THR A 508 5.75 9.50 23.35
CA THR A 508 7.09 8.94 23.15
C THR A 508 7.24 7.54 23.69
N THR A 509 6.33 7.09 24.56
CA THR A 509 6.39 5.85 25.35
C THR A 509 7.55 5.80 26.36
N GLU A 510 8.27 6.90 26.53
CA GLU A 510 9.36 7.00 27.49
C GLU A 510 8.84 6.97 28.93
N ILE A 511 9.66 6.43 29.81
CA ILE A 511 9.34 6.39 31.26
C ILE A 511 9.49 7.79 31.85
N ILE A 512 8.42 8.30 32.42
CA ILE A 512 8.39 9.59 33.08
C ILE A 512 8.54 9.36 34.57
N SER A 513 9.53 10.06 35.14
CA SER A 513 9.88 9.99 36.57
C SER A 513 9.85 11.39 37.21
N TYR A 514 9.48 11.44 38.48
CA TYR A 514 9.69 12.62 39.30
C TYR A 514 11.03 12.54 40.00
N ASP A 515 11.87 13.55 39.81
CA ASP A 515 13.16 13.69 40.53
C ASP A 515 12.98 14.60 41.74
N PRO A 516 12.94 14.04 42.96
CA PRO A 516 12.66 14.83 44.16
C PRO A 516 13.84 15.75 44.55
N LYS A 517 15.02 15.57 43.97
CA LYS A 517 16.18 16.42 44.21
C LYS A 517 16.12 17.76 43.49
N LYS A 518 15.36 17.78 42.36
CA LYS A 518 15.22 18.99 41.50
C LYS A 518 14.04 19.86 41.89
N SER A 519 12.99 19.27 42.46
CA SER A 519 11.75 19.96 42.78
C SER A 519 11.48 19.96 44.27
N GLY A 520 10.96 21.03 44.81
CA GLY A 520 10.76 21.20 46.24
C GLY A 520 9.81 20.19 46.86
N TYR A 521 8.67 19.91 46.17
CA TYR A 521 7.69 18.91 46.56
C TYR A 521 6.87 18.51 45.34
N MET A 522 6.22 17.35 45.45
CA MET A 522 5.32 16.86 44.42
C MET A 522 3.87 17.00 44.85
N MET A 523 3.01 17.52 43.95
CA MET A 523 1.57 17.57 44.17
C MET A 523 0.84 16.68 43.18
N ILE A 524 0.05 15.73 43.68
CA ILE A 524 -0.76 14.81 42.91
C ILE A 524 -2.23 15.26 42.99
N LEU A 525 -2.75 15.78 41.92
CA LEU A 525 -4.13 16.30 41.79
C LEU A 525 -4.93 15.35 40.89
N ASN A 526 -5.77 14.52 41.53
CA ASN A 526 -6.56 13.55 40.80
C ASN A 526 -8.01 14.01 40.66
N ASP A 527 -8.63 13.67 39.53
CA ASP A 527 -10.06 13.91 39.30
C ASP A 527 -10.90 12.69 39.70
N THR A 528 -10.36 11.49 39.54
CA THR A 528 -11.04 10.24 39.81
C THR A 528 -10.35 9.40 40.90
N ALA A 529 -11.12 8.55 41.58
CA ALA A 529 -10.55 7.62 42.55
C ALA A 529 -9.60 6.60 41.93
N GLN A 530 -9.85 6.23 40.69
CA GLN A 530 -8.99 5.27 39.95
C GLN A 530 -7.61 5.84 39.66
N GLN A 531 -7.50 7.11 39.23
CA GLN A 531 -6.22 7.79 39.07
C GLN A 531 -5.43 7.85 40.38
N SER A 532 -6.14 8.15 41.48
CA SER A 532 -5.53 8.15 42.83
C SER A 532 -4.97 6.77 43.20
N GLU A 533 -5.75 5.73 42.97
CA GLU A 533 -5.36 4.35 43.28
C GLU A 533 -4.12 3.91 42.48
N TYR A 534 -4.06 4.20 41.18
CA TYR A 534 -2.90 3.83 40.36
C TYR A 534 -1.62 4.54 40.80
N LEU A 535 -1.69 5.85 41.01
CA LEU A 535 -0.52 6.61 41.46
C LEU A 535 -0.07 6.21 42.86
N GLU A 536 -1.01 5.99 43.76
CA GLU A 536 -0.70 5.54 45.13
C GLU A 536 0.01 4.18 45.09
N ARG A 537 -0.53 3.20 44.37
CA ARG A 537 0.08 1.88 44.26
C ARG A 537 1.49 1.96 43.67
N THR A 538 1.68 2.78 42.62
CA THR A 538 2.99 2.98 42.02
C THR A 538 3.98 3.56 43.03
N LEU A 539 3.59 4.59 43.77
CA LEU A 539 4.44 5.19 44.81
C LEU A 539 4.80 4.19 45.93
N MET A 540 3.81 3.42 46.41
CA MET A 540 4.05 2.39 47.43
C MET A 540 5.03 1.33 46.94
N PHE A 541 4.86 0.92 45.68
CA PHE A 541 5.76 -0.04 45.07
C PHE A 541 7.19 0.50 44.95
N ASP A 542 7.37 1.76 44.57
CA ASP A 542 8.66 2.42 44.46
C ASP A 542 9.32 2.55 45.84
N PHE A 543 8.58 2.98 46.87
CA PHE A 543 9.08 3.04 48.22
C PHE A 543 9.55 1.68 48.76
N LYS A 544 8.80 0.61 48.49
CA LYS A 544 9.18 -0.75 48.87
C LYS A 544 10.48 -1.18 48.19
N ARG A 545 10.71 -0.80 46.96
CA ARG A 545 11.91 -1.12 46.19
C ARG A 545 13.14 -0.31 46.61
N MET A 546 12.97 0.95 46.99
CA MET A 546 14.06 1.77 47.58
C MET A 546 14.52 1.18 48.92
N GLY A 547 13.69 0.46 49.61
CA GLY A 547 14.00 -0.36 50.77
C GLY A 547 14.66 0.40 51.91
N LYS A 548 15.71 -0.21 52.51
CA LYS A 548 16.41 0.38 53.67
C LYS A 548 17.23 1.63 53.36
N ASN A 549 17.38 2.01 52.10
CA ASN A 549 18.16 3.18 51.70
C ASN A 549 17.43 4.49 51.94
N VAL A 550 16.13 4.47 52.14
CA VAL A 550 15.27 5.63 52.41
C VAL A 550 14.46 5.42 53.70
N ALA A 551 14.04 6.50 54.31
CA ALA A 551 13.01 6.47 55.33
C ALA A 551 11.66 6.91 54.69
N THR A 552 10.61 6.15 54.88
CA THR A 552 9.27 6.47 54.41
C THR A 552 8.34 6.79 55.55
N VAL A 553 7.57 7.85 55.41
CA VAL A 553 6.64 8.30 56.45
C VAL A 553 5.31 8.56 55.74
N MET A 554 4.23 8.05 56.32
CA MET A 554 2.88 8.40 55.92
C MET A 554 2.25 9.32 57.01
N ILE A 555 1.68 10.43 56.58
CA ILE A 555 0.82 11.28 57.42
C ILE A 555 -0.63 11.06 56.99
N ASP A 556 -1.34 10.26 57.76
CA ASP A 556 -2.73 9.92 57.53
C ASP A 556 -3.66 10.81 58.41
N LEU A 557 -4.39 11.66 57.73
CA LEU A 557 -5.23 12.65 58.41
C LEU A 557 -6.68 12.16 58.69
N ASP A 558 -7.06 11.02 58.09
CA ASP A 558 -8.42 10.49 58.12
C ASP A 558 -8.53 9.05 58.65
N ASP A 559 -7.41 8.47 59.10
CA ASP A 559 -7.29 7.08 59.54
C ASP A 559 -7.68 6.04 58.46
N LYS A 560 -7.66 6.45 57.21
CA LYS A 560 -8.00 5.59 56.06
C LYS A 560 -6.95 4.50 55.79
N TYR A 561 -5.72 4.75 56.17
CA TYR A 561 -4.57 3.90 55.89
C TYR A 561 -3.99 3.18 57.09
N LEU A 562 -4.74 3.18 58.22
CA LEU A 562 -4.27 2.58 59.44
C LEU A 562 -3.94 1.09 59.29
N ASN A 563 -4.73 0.35 58.51
CA ASN A 563 -4.50 -1.06 58.20
C ASN A 563 -3.27 -1.30 57.33
N ARG A 564 -2.75 -0.26 56.66
CA ARG A 564 -1.55 -0.28 55.82
C ARG A 564 -0.33 0.42 56.47
N ALA A 565 -0.46 0.79 57.73
CA ALA A 565 0.62 1.47 58.49
C ALA A 565 1.94 0.72 58.47
N SER A 566 1.92 -0.62 58.40
CA SER A 566 3.09 -1.48 58.33
C SER A 566 3.86 -1.41 56.99
N GLU A 567 3.23 -0.88 55.94
CA GLU A 567 3.91 -0.69 54.60
C GLU A 567 4.89 0.47 54.65
N PHE A 568 4.81 1.35 55.65
CA PHE A 568 5.67 2.52 55.79
C PHE A 568 6.65 2.29 56.94
N GLY A 569 7.81 2.95 56.85
CA GLY A 569 8.80 2.95 57.95
C GLY A 569 8.27 3.67 59.17
N ARG A 570 7.36 4.65 59.02
CA ARG A 570 6.68 5.35 60.09
C ARG A 570 5.28 5.79 59.66
N TYR A 571 4.31 5.59 60.51
CA TYR A 571 2.96 6.10 60.41
C TYR A 571 2.73 7.23 61.40
N VAL A 572 2.08 8.32 60.98
CA VAL A 572 1.77 9.51 61.78
C VAL A 572 0.31 9.88 61.57
N GLY A 573 -0.47 9.83 62.62
CA GLY A 573 -1.89 10.25 62.63
C GLY A 573 -2.05 11.77 62.68
N ALA A 574 -3.29 12.25 62.53
CA ALA A 574 -3.61 13.67 62.50
C ALA A 574 -3.10 14.46 63.74
N GLU A 575 -3.21 13.87 64.93
CA GLU A 575 -2.83 14.51 66.19
C GLU A 575 -1.33 14.79 66.26
N ASP A 576 -0.50 13.90 65.72
CA ASP A 576 0.94 13.99 65.77
C ASP A 576 1.55 14.68 64.54
N ALA A 577 0.78 14.94 63.51
CA ALA A 577 1.24 15.47 62.22
C ALA A 577 1.97 16.82 62.36
N GLY A 578 1.42 17.74 63.14
CA GLY A 578 2.05 19.03 63.42
C GLY A 578 3.41 18.94 64.09
N ASN A 579 3.48 18.12 65.14
CA ASN A 579 4.72 17.87 65.90
C ASN A 579 5.79 17.21 65.00
N PHE A 580 5.34 16.28 64.16
CA PHE A 580 6.23 15.58 63.22
C PHE A 580 6.85 16.57 62.22
N LEU A 581 6.02 17.45 61.60
CA LEU A 581 6.51 18.44 60.61
C LEU A 581 7.47 19.47 61.27
N GLN A 582 7.17 19.90 62.51
CA GLN A 582 8.14 20.72 63.24
C GLN A 582 9.44 19.97 63.54
N GLY A 583 9.36 18.70 63.86
CA GLY A 583 10.55 17.81 64.01
C GLY A 583 11.37 17.72 62.73
N LEU A 584 10.75 17.70 61.53
CA LEU A 584 11.46 17.72 60.25
C LEU A 584 12.25 19.02 60.02
N ASN A 585 11.72 20.19 60.47
CA ASN A 585 12.51 21.44 60.44
C ASN A 585 13.78 21.35 61.27
N VAL A 586 13.68 20.78 62.49
CA VAL A 586 14.85 20.57 63.36
C VAL A 586 15.84 19.59 62.73
N GLU A 587 15.34 18.54 62.12
CA GLU A 587 16.16 17.58 61.39
C GLU A 587 16.86 18.22 60.19
N MET A 588 16.16 19.08 59.43
CA MET A 588 16.74 19.81 58.30
C MET A 588 17.90 20.70 58.77
N GLU A 589 17.74 21.45 59.88
CA GLU A 589 18.82 22.28 60.42
C GLU A 589 20.05 21.45 60.84
N LYS A 590 19.83 20.27 61.39
CA LYS A 590 20.92 19.33 61.71
C LYS A 590 21.66 18.90 60.44
N ARG A 591 20.92 18.55 59.38
CA ARG A 591 21.49 18.11 58.12
C ARG A 591 22.30 19.18 57.40
N LYS A 592 21.93 20.44 57.53
CA LYS A 592 22.72 21.59 57.07
C LYS A 592 24.12 21.61 57.66
N ILE A 593 24.26 21.16 58.92
CA ILE A 593 25.52 21.16 59.63
C ILE A 593 26.34 19.88 59.35
N THR A 594 25.67 18.74 59.35
CA THR A 594 26.35 17.44 59.27
C THR A 594 26.70 16.99 57.87
N GLY A 595 26.00 17.49 56.86
CA GLY A 595 26.20 17.15 55.45
C GLY A 595 25.90 15.69 55.07
N SER A 596 25.59 14.81 56.03
CA SER A 596 25.27 13.40 55.81
C SER A 596 23.86 13.09 56.31
N TYR A 597 23.08 12.45 55.44
CA TYR A 597 21.69 12.12 55.76
C TYR A 597 21.16 10.92 55.00
N LYS A 598 20.22 10.22 55.62
CA LYS A 598 19.35 9.25 54.96
C LYS A 598 18.14 9.98 54.40
N PRO A 599 17.81 9.83 53.10
CA PRO A 599 16.64 10.47 52.50
C PRO A 599 15.33 10.08 53.21
N ILE A 600 14.42 11.04 53.34
CA ILE A 600 13.08 10.84 53.94
C ILE A 600 12.03 11.21 52.92
N PHE A 601 11.18 10.29 52.57
CA PHE A 601 9.94 10.54 51.79
C PHE A 601 8.75 10.65 52.72
N VAL A 602 8.03 11.74 52.65
CA VAL A 602 6.82 11.99 53.46
C VAL A 602 5.64 12.07 52.53
N TYR A 603 4.72 11.13 52.64
CA TYR A 603 3.54 11.03 51.82
C TYR A 603 2.30 11.45 52.62
N VAL A 604 1.49 12.38 52.05
CA VAL A 604 0.29 12.94 52.65
C VAL A 604 -0.89 12.74 51.67
N PRO A 605 -1.69 11.68 51.81
CA PRO A 605 -2.74 11.33 50.85
C PRO A 605 -3.91 12.30 50.81
N GLU A 606 -4.26 12.93 51.90
CA GLU A 606 -5.38 13.87 52.01
C GLU A 606 -4.89 15.30 52.31
N ALA A 607 -4.06 15.83 51.41
CA ALA A 607 -3.36 17.09 51.63
C ALA A 607 -4.32 18.28 51.94
N HIS A 608 -5.54 18.27 51.41
CA HIS A 608 -6.55 19.30 51.67
C HIS A 608 -7.00 19.39 53.12
N GLN A 609 -6.71 18.41 53.95
CA GLN A 609 -7.08 18.38 55.39
C GLN A 609 -5.93 18.82 56.27
N LEU A 610 -4.75 19.08 55.73
CA LEU A 610 -3.54 19.32 56.50
C LEU A 610 -3.68 20.55 57.43
N GLY A 611 -4.19 21.66 56.92
CA GLY A 611 -4.41 22.86 57.69
C GLY A 611 -5.49 22.73 58.77
N PHE A 612 -6.51 21.93 58.53
CA PHE A 612 -7.67 21.76 59.43
C PHE A 612 -7.43 20.74 60.53
N LYS A 613 -6.95 19.53 60.15
CA LYS A 613 -6.82 18.41 61.12
C LYS A 613 -5.45 18.38 61.79
N ALA A 614 -4.40 18.62 61.05
CA ALA A 614 -3.03 18.57 61.61
C ALA A 614 -2.62 19.85 62.35
N ARG A 615 -3.43 20.92 62.29
CA ARG A 615 -3.13 22.23 62.91
C ARG A 615 -1.73 22.76 62.59
N VAL A 616 -1.28 22.59 61.33
CA VAL A 616 0.01 22.99 60.84
C VAL A 616 -0.06 24.44 60.36
N SER A 617 0.95 25.23 60.75
CA SER A 617 1.05 26.63 60.28
C SER A 617 1.85 26.72 58.96
N VAL A 618 1.61 27.77 58.18
CA VAL A 618 2.41 28.03 56.95
C VAL A 618 3.91 28.07 57.26
N LYS A 619 4.29 28.65 58.42
CA LYS A 619 5.69 28.74 58.82
C LYS A 619 6.33 27.37 59.09
N ASP A 620 5.56 26.39 59.57
CA ASP A 620 6.08 25.04 59.82
C ASP A 620 6.45 24.31 58.53
N LEU A 621 5.72 24.57 57.42
CA LEU A 621 5.93 23.91 56.13
C LEU A 621 6.81 24.73 55.16
N GLU A 622 6.82 26.05 55.26
CA GLU A 622 7.50 26.92 54.29
C GLU A 622 8.95 26.53 54.05
N ASN A 623 9.70 26.36 55.15
CA ASN A 623 11.11 26.01 55.06
C ASN A 623 11.33 24.62 54.47
N ILE A 624 10.52 23.65 54.82
CA ILE A 624 10.64 22.27 54.30
C ILE A 624 10.26 22.22 52.85
N LEU A 625 9.17 22.90 52.40
CA LEU A 625 8.74 22.97 51.04
C LEU A 625 9.77 23.66 50.16
N LYS A 626 10.42 24.70 50.68
CA LYS A 626 11.39 25.50 49.95
C LYS A 626 12.76 24.85 49.84
N ASP A 627 13.27 24.30 50.93
CA ASP A 627 14.67 23.84 51.04
C ASP A 627 14.83 22.36 51.40
N GLY A 628 13.77 21.67 51.83
CA GLY A 628 13.83 20.27 52.29
C GLY A 628 14.49 19.31 51.27
N HIS A 629 14.18 19.50 49.98
CA HIS A 629 14.75 18.67 48.91
C HIS A 629 16.28 18.74 48.85
N LYS A 630 16.90 19.87 49.19
CA LYS A 630 18.37 20.03 49.22
C LYS A 630 19.01 19.21 50.32
N TYR A 631 18.27 18.85 51.36
CA TYR A 631 18.72 18.10 52.51
C TYR A 631 18.08 16.71 52.64
N GLY A 632 17.54 16.18 51.50
CA GLY A 632 16.95 14.85 51.41
C GLY A 632 15.65 14.67 52.16
N ILE A 633 14.81 15.72 52.29
CA ILE A 633 13.46 15.65 52.83
C ILE A 633 12.49 15.94 51.69
N TYR A 634 11.76 14.92 51.25
CA TYR A 634 10.93 14.95 50.08
C TYR A 634 9.45 14.81 50.46
N LEU A 635 8.62 15.81 50.13
CA LEU A 635 7.21 15.82 50.43
C LEU A 635 6.39 15.47 49.17
N ILE A 636 5.43 14.60 49.33
CA ILE A 636 4.49 14.20 48.28
C ILE A 636 3.09 14.39 48.80
N PHE A 637 2.35 15.31 48.26
CA PHE A 637 0.96 15.60 48.59
C PHE A 637 0.04 15.01 47.55
N MET A 638 -1.04 14.38 48.00
CA MET A 638 -2.09 13.90 47.10
C MET A 638 -3.44 14.45 47.53
N GLY A 639 -4.32 14.70 46.58
CA GLY A 639 -5.72 15.05 46.88
C GLY A 639 -6.57 15.10 45.61
N ASN A 640 -7.89 14.99 45.85
CA ASN A 640 -8.87 15.22 44.78
C ASN A 640 -8.89 16.70 44.43
N ILE A 641 -8.93 17.01 43.12
CA ILE A 641 -8.92 18.41 42.61
C ILE A 641 -10.03 19.28 43.21
N GLN A 642 -11.25 18.72 43.35
CA GLN A 642 -12.37 19.46 43.89
C GLN A 642 -12.19 19.73 45.39
N ALA A 643 -11.70 18.75 46.14
CA ALA A 643 -11.39 18.90 47.58
C ALA A 643 -10.29 19.94 47.83
N ILE A 644 -9.20 19.90 47.02
CA ILE A 644 -8.13 20.89 47.07
C ILE A 644 -8.64 22.29 46.71
N ASN A 645 -9.51 22.42 45.68
CA ASN A 645 -10.13 23.70 45.34
C ASN A 645 -10.99 24.27 46.46
N GLY A 646 -11.72 23.40 47.17
CA GLY A 646 -12.57 23.77 48.29
C GLY A 646 -11.84 24.09 49.60
N ALA A 647 -10.55 23.83 49.71
CA ALA A 647 -9.72 24.10 50.88
C ALA A 647 -9.28 25.57 50.95
N TYR A 648 -9.55 26.25 52.07
CA TYR A 648 -9.40 27.71 52.22
C TYR A 648 -8.43 28.15 53.33
N GLN A 649 -7.85 27.19 54.06
CA GLN A 649 -6.87 27.52 55.09
C GLN A 649 -5.61 28.19 54.47
N ASP A 650 -4.85 28.96 55.22
CA ASP A 650 -3.70 29.68 54.73
C ASP A 650 -2.64 28.70 54.20
N ILE A 651 -2.51 27.55 54.82
CA ILE A 651 -1.61 26.49 54.36
C ILE A 651 -2.02 25.89 53.01
N ASP A 652 -3.33 25.74 52.78
CA ASP A 652 -3.85 25.24 51.50
C ASP A 652 -3.54 26.25 50.36
N LYS A 653 -3.74 27.52 50.66
CA LYS A 653 -3.39 28.61 49.72
C LYS A 653 -1.90 28.64 49.41
N PHE A 654 -1.07 28.44 50.44
CA PHE A 654 0.37 28.42 50.32
C PHE A 654 0.84 27.26 49.46
N ILE A 655 0.35 26.03 49.71
CA ILE A 655 0.66 24.85 48.91
C ILE A 655 0.22 25.08 47.45
N LYS A 656 -1.04 25.52 47.23
CA LYS A 656 -1.55 25.80 45.85
C LYS A 656 -0.73 26.82 45.06
N SER A 657 -0.24 27.85 45.74
CA SER A 657 0.47 28.96 45.04
C SER A 657 1.93 28.65 44.70
N ASN A 658 2.49 27.56 45.25
CA ASN A 658 3.92 27.22 45.09
C ASN A 658 4.14 25.86 44.42
N ILE A 659 3.15 25.29 43.73
CA ILE A 659 3.30 24.02 43.03
C ILE A 659 4.23 24.17 41.84
N SER A 660 5.34 23.41 41.83
CA SER A 660 6.31 23.40 40.72
C SER A 660 6.34 22.08 39.97
N ALA A 661 5.94 20.97 40.61
CA ALA A 661 5.93 19.66 39.97
C ALA A 661 4.78 18.79 40.48
N GLY A 662 4.26 17.92 39.63
CA GLY A 662 3.19 17.01 40.04
C GLY A 662 2.42 16.40 38.88
N THR A 663 1.25 15.86 39.23
CA THR A 663 0.30 15.30 38.24
C THR A 663 -1.05 15.99 38.36
N ILE A 664 -1.75 16.11 37.22
CA ILE A 664 -3.11 16.66 37.15
C ILE A 664 -3.99 15.73 36.33
N GLY A 665 -5.04 15.18 36.95
CA GLY A 665 -5.95 14.20 36.38
C GLY A 665 -6.99 14.78 35.40
N THR A 666 -7.00 16.08 35.14
CA THR A 666 -7.87 16.76 34.18
C THR A 666 -7.08 17.31 33.00
N ARG A 667 -7.76 17.81 31.97
CA ARG A 667 -7.09 18.55 30.88
C ARG A 667 -6.31 19.74 31.41
N MET A 668 -5.17 20.01 30.82
CA MET A 668 -4.34 21.17 31.20
C MET A 668 -5.05 22.50 30.92
N SER A 669 -5.99 22.52 29.99
CA SER A 669 -6.85 23.67 29.70
C SER A 669 -7.90 23.97 30.79
N ASP A 670 -8.26 22.96 31.59
CA ASP A 670 -9.36 23.03 32.58
C ASP A 670 -8.89 23.26 34.01
N GLN A 671 -7.59 23.50 34.22
CA GLN A 671 -7.00 23.70 35.54
C GLN A 671 -6.38 25.11 35.69
N ASN A 672 -6.20 25.58 36.95
CA ASN A 672 -5.66 26.89 37.30
C ASN A 672 -4.34 26.84 38.09
N TYR A 673 -3.79 25.65 38.32
CA TYR A 673 -2.59 25.46 39.15
C TYR A 673 -1.30 25.75 38.36
N VAL A 674 -1.22 25.28 37.11
CA VAL A 674 -0.06 25.49 36.24
C VAL A 674 -0.39 26.58 35.24
N LYS A 675 0.42 27.65 35.26
CA LYS A 675 0.28 28.78 34.33
C LYS A 675 0.96 28.47 33.01
N GLY A 676 0.22 28.45 31.91
CA GLY A 676 0.74 28.18 30.56
C GLY A 676 -0.29 28.46 29.47
N LYS A 677 0.14 28.38 28.21
CA LYS A 677 -0.79 28.32 27.07
C LYS A 677 -1.01 26.85 26.74
N PHE A 678 -2.18 26.34 27.08
CA PHE A 678 -2.56 24.96 26.79
C PHE A 678 -3.58 24.92 25.63
N ASN A 679 -3.54 23.83 24.87
CA ASN A 679 -4.43 23.66 23.72
C ASN A 679 -5.84 23.29 24.20
N TYR A 680 -6.84 24.08 23.86
CA TYR A 680 -8.25 23.82 24.19
C TYR A 680 -8.82 22.58 23.47
N SER A 681 -8.17 22.10 22.41
CA SER A 681 -8.53 20.86 21.71
C SER A 681 -7.91 19.60 22.31
N GLU A 682 -7.30 19.72 23.51
CA GLU A 682 -6.75 18.57 24.25
C GLU A 682 -7.83 17.51 24.51
N SER A 683 -7.52 16.25 24.24
CA SER A 683 -8.44 15.13 24.55
C SER A 683 -8.70 15.00 26.04
N ILE A 684 -9.86 14.47 26.41
CA ILE A 684 -10.17 14.15 27.79
C ILE A 684 -9.13 13.20 28.35
N VAL A 685 -8.72 13.42 29.61
CA VAL A 685 -7.79 12.53 30.32
C VAL A 685 -8.48 11.21 30.64
N GLY A 686 -7.89 10.09 30.26
CA GLY A 686 -8.42 8.76 30.55
C GLY A 686 -8.34 8.41 32.05
N LEU A 687 -9.09 7.40 32.46
CA LEU A 687 -9.07 6.93 33.86
C LEU A 687 -7.70 6.37 34.28
N ASP A 688 -6.91 5.90 33.32
CA ASP A 688 -5.55 5.37 33.47
C ASP A 688 -4.49 6.33 32.93
N GLU A 689 -4.82 7.62 32.82
CA GLU A 689 -3.95 8.68 32.36
C GLU A 689 -3.93 9.84 33.34
N THR A 690 -2.84 10.62 33.32
CA THR A 690 -2.73 11.90 34.00
C THR A 690 -1.75 12.81 33.25
N ASN A 691 -1.77 14.11 33.50
CA ASN A 691 -0.77 15.02 32.99
C ASN A 691 0.32 15.22 34.07
N PHE A 692 1.54 14.78 33.80
CA PHE A 692 2.69 15.09 34.61
C PHE A 692 3.27 16.43 34.18
N PHE A 693 3.61 17.28 35.15
CA PHE A 693 4.19 18.58 34.85
C PHE A 693 5.39 18.89 35.75
N ILE A 694 6.33 19.65 35.21
CA ILE A 694 7.39 20.33 35.92
C ILE A 694 7.41 21.76 35.42
N ASP A 695 7.24 22.71 36.32
CA ASP A 695 7.10 24.15 36.04
C ASP A 695 5.94 24.42 35.04
N ARG A 696 6.27 24.73 33.79
CA ARG A 696 5.28 25.05 32.74
C ARG A 696 5.15 23.96 31.69
N ASN A 697 5.99 22.93 31.76
CA ASN A 697 5.99 21.84 30.80
C ASN A 697 5.13 20.70 31.32
N ALA A 698 4.16 20.27 30.52
CA ALA A 698 3.29 19.17 30.86
C ALA A 698 3.34 18.12 29.76
N VAL A 699 3.36 16.85 30.17
CA VAL A 699 3.30 15.67 29.29
C VAL A 699 2.19 14.75 29.78
N ARG A 700 1.40 14.18 28.87
CA ARG A 700 0.42 13.18 29.23
C ARG A 700 1.09 11.84 29.43
N ILE A 701 0.86 11.25 30.60
CA ILE A 701 1.39 9.93 30.92
C ILE A 701 0.27 8.92 31.11
N LYS A 702 0.52 7.70 30.66
CA LYS A 702 -0.28 6.53 31.00
C LYS A 702 0.22 5.96 32.30
N LEU A 703 -0.71 5.80 33.24
CA LEU A 703 -0.43 5.27 34.58
C LEU A 703 -0.19 3.76 34.53
N VAL A 704 0.55 3.28 35.49
CA VAL A 704 0.80 1.86 35.67
C VAL A 704 -0.43 1.25 36.29
N GLY A 705 -1.13 0.42 35.51
CA GLY A 705 -2.48 0.01 35.78
C GLY A 705 -2.62 -1.33 36.49
N LYS A 706 -3.84 -1.81 36.44
CA LYS A 706 -4.37 -2.93 37.19
C LYS A 706 -3.60 -4.23 36.97
N TRP A 707 -3.43 -4.93 38.05
CA TRP A 707 -3.01 -6.31 38.14
C TRP A 707 -4.09 -7.21 37.53
N GLY A 708 -3.70 -8.28 36.87
CA GLY A 708 -4.67 -9.29 36.45
C GLY A 708 -5.38 -9.90 37.67
N ASP A 709 -6.53 -10.49 37.49
CA ASP A 709 -7.35 -11.17 38.52
C ASP A 709 -6.62 -12.34 39.23
N THR A 710 -5.34 -12.53 38.98
CA THR A 710 -4.49 -13.58 39.57
C THR A 710 -3.55 -13.09 40.66
N ASP A 711 -3.57 -11.80 41.05
CA ASP A 711 -2.63 -11.23 42.02
C ASP A 711 -3.21 -11.02 43.42
N GLU A 712 -4.23 -11.82 43.83
CA GLU A 712 -4.55 -12.10 45.21
C GLU A 712 -3.71 -13.31 45.70
N GLN A 713 -2.42 -13.18 45.75
CA GLN A 713 -1.55 -14.04 46.57
C GLN A 713 -0.31 -13.29 47.07
#